data_6a44997da5f06e0796bc8c981cad7205
#
_entry.id   6a44997da5f06e0796bc8c981cad7205
#
_cell.length_a   1.000
_cell.length_b   1.000
_cell.length_c   1.000
_cell.angle_alpha   90.00
_cell.angle_beta   90.00
_cell.angle_gamma   90.00
#
_symmetry.space_group_name_H-M   'P 1'
#
loop_
_entity.id
_entity.type
_entity.pdbx_description
1 polymer ?
#
loop_
_entity_poly.entity_id
_entity_poly.type
_entity_poly.pdbx_seq_one_letter_code
_entity_poly.pdbx_strand_id
1 'polypeptide(L)'
;GLGDVYKRQAVNTYFCYLKQMDDAEGGKGGTLLQEACDMLKTIALQAWTQPLRHDETDENVVSISRFRNHVWWVGGNALAYRSLLPVAAMYRSIPMIDLLAEVCQRGISMTSQTTYSDAFWTEGFTADGAGWGHGKQCLIWGYPIDGTSNALKMLNMLKGSPWAKNLGRDNVQALLNFLRGGAWYYYKGYRLPCLDRGSYVYNPTELSIPYAGMLDNLIGNWMDSFTPEEQRELLQLQQEVKKNRIMMEEYAPGIYSGTRWFFNNDDLIKKTPDYHITINMASVRCDGLESAASFADAYNFYPTDGMTLFQRSGDEYFRIMGGWDVTASPGVTAREGMDKLVPVENWRGYCSRSNFAAGATDGGSNAVAGYIFEKMNASAKEGVNDKGNSEGLNEVLYGFKAYKSYFILGDYMVALGAGVTNKRPELDGEIRTTIDQTAWTDEVFSMKRGKMELVASGTHSLLSADGTPLWLVQKGKFAYRILPEYTREAFVTCETRPTDWVKRNKVNEKKQGLPSEARILRLWANHGQRPVDDTYGYVVYAGRQMPSDELPFRVLQNDTLVQAVCSMDGKVVEAVLYPGNKGLQAEGLSLSASAPCAVLIREDAGEIVVSVTDACMNAALKGIRIVLNGREIKVPMPQGMLCGKPAVIRVDRMTNQ
;
A
#
# COMPACT_ATOMS: atom_id res chain seq x y z
N GLY A 1 1.31 24.71 5.33
CA GLY A 1 0.71 24.17 4.10
C GLY A 1 1.43 24.64 2.84
N LEU A 2 1.08 24.06 1.67
CA LEU A 2 1.69 24.43 0.37
C LEU A 2 1.64 25.92 0.08
N GLY A 3 0.57 26.61 0.49
CA GLY A 3 0.44 28.07 0.35
C GLY A 3 1.55 28.87 1.06
N ASP A 4 2.07 28.37 2.16
CA ASP A 4 3.14 29.04 2.91
C ASP A 4 4.49 28.92 2.21
N VAL A 5 4.75 27.83 1.50
CA VAL A 5 5.97 27.64 0.73
C VAL A 5 6.06 28.66 -0.40
N TYR A 6 4.98 28.88 -1.15
CA TYR A 6 4.96 29.87 -2.23
C TYR A 6 5.10 31.31 -1.71
N LYS A 7 4.46 31.64 -0.58
CA LYS A 7 4.62 32.94 0.06
C LYS A 7 6.07 33.19 0.48
N ARG A 8 6.72 32.18 1.09
CA ARG A 8 8.14 32.27 1.49
C ARG A 8 9.07 32.44 0.30
N GLN A 9 8.79 31.78 -0.83
CA GLN A 9 9.55 31.95 -2.07
C GLN A 9 9.39 33.38 -2.62
N ALA A 10 8.18 33.95 -2.60
CA ALA A 10 7.95 35.31 -3.03
C ALA A 10 8.72 36.33 -2.17
N VAL A 11 8.70 36.17 -0.84
CA VAL A 11 9.47 37.02 0.09
C VAL A 11 10.96 36.98 -0.23
N ASN A 12 11.53 35.78 -0.50
CA ASN A 12 12.93 35.66 -0.90
C ASN A 12 13.23 36.38 -2.20
N THR A 13 12.35 36.30 -3.18
CA THR A 13 12.49 36.99 -4.47
C THR A 13 12.47 38.50 -4.29
N TYR A 14 11.53 39.03 -3.52
CA TYR A 14 11.46 40.46 -3.23
C TYR A 14 12.67 40.95 -2.47
N PHE A 15 13.17 40.20 -1.49
CA PHE A 15 14.40 40.53 -0.79
C PHE A 15 15.58 40.67 -1.74
N CYS A 16 15.79 39.66 -2.61
CA CYS A 16 16.88 39.70 -3.58
C CYS A 16 16.77 40.92 -4.52
N TYR A 17 15.54 41.25 -4.97
CA TYR A 17 15.31 42.40 -5.84
C TYR A 17 15.64 43.73 -5.13
N LEU A 18 15.14 43.93 -3.91
CA LEU A 18 15.41 45.13 -3.14
C LEU A 18 16.90 45.26 -2.79
N LYS A 19 17.55 44.14 -2.49
CA LYS A 19 19.00 44.11 -2.22
C LYS A 19 19.83 44.48 -3.44
N GLN A 20 19.43 44.03 -4.63
CA GLN A 20 20.08 44.41 -5.90
C GLN A 20 19.92 45.94 -6.17
N MET A 21 18.76 46.49 -5.86
CA MET A 21 18.53 47.95 -6.00
C MET A 21 19.44 48.73 -5.06
N ASP A 22 19.54 48.32 -3.78
CA ASP A 22 20.40 48.96 -2.80
C ASP A 22 21.88 48.86 -3.20
N ASP A 23 22.33 47.68 -3.68
CA ASP A 23 23.69 47.48 -4.15
C ASP A 23 24.00 48.33 -5.41
N ALA A 24 23.04 48.48 -6.33
CA ALA A 24 23.19 49.32 -7.53
C ALA A 24 23.31 50.82 -7.18
N GLU A 25 22.70 51.26 -6.08
CA GLU A 25 22.82 52.61 -5.55
C GLU A 25 24.04 52.79 -4.61
N GLY A 26 24.91 51.75 -4.53
CA GLY A 26 26.09 51.79 -3.68
C GLY A 26 25.80 51.76 -2.17
N GLY A 27 24.69 51.11 -1.78
CA GLY A 27 24.19 51.05 -0.41
C GLY A 27 23.62 52.37 0.11
N LYS A 28 23.25 53.29 -0.79
CA LYS A 28 22.74 54.62 -0.47
C LYS A 28 21.23 54.76 -0.71
N GLY A 29 20.50 53.61 -0.87
CA GLY A 29 19.07 53.60 -1.14
C GLY A 29 18.17 54.15 -0.04
N GLY A 30 18.79 54.67 0.98
CA GLY A 30 18.12 55.35 2.09
C GLY A 30 17.53 54.42 3.14
N THR A 31 17.06 55.04 4.23
CA THR A 31 16.54 54.34 5.41
C THR A 31 15.34 53.44 5.08
N LEU A 32 14.45 53.86 4.18
CA LEU A 32 13.25 53.12 3.83
C LEU A 32 13.55 51.81 3.11
N LEU A 33 14.53 51.81 2.19
CA LEU A 33 14.93 50.57 1.47
C LEU A 33 15.61 49.60 2.43
N GLN A 34 16.43 50.08 3.34
CA GLN A 34 17.05 49.28 4.38
C GLN A 34 16.02 48.64 5.32
N GLU A 35 15.06 49.46 5.79
CA GLU A 35 13.94 48.99 6.62
C GLU A 35 13.10 47.91 5.91
N ALA A 36 12.83 48.09 4.62
CA ALA A 36 12.11 47.09 3.82
C ALA A 36 12.89 45.78 3.70
N CYS A 37 14.20 45.84 3.48
CA CYS A 37 15.07 44.66 3.44
C CYS A 37 15.09 43.94 4.79
N ASP A 38 15.22 44.66 5.90
CA ASP A 38 15.26 44.08 7.25
C ASP A 38 13.90 43.45 7.64
N MET A 39 12.79 44.07 7.25
CA MET A 39 11.46 43.49 7.42
C MET A 39 11.29 42.19 6.63
N LEU A 40 11.66 42.17 5.35
CA LEU A 40 11.58 40.98 4.51
C LEU A 40 12.46 39.88 5.04
N LYS A 41 13.65 40.19 5.52
CA LYS A 41 14.59 39.26 6.16
C LYS A 41 13.96 38.62 7.41
N THR A 42 13.32 39.43 8.26
CA THR A 42 12.63 38.96 9.46
C THR A 42 11.47 38.04 9.10
N ILE A 43 10.65 38.42 8.12
CA ILE A 43 9.54 37.57 7.64
C ILE A 43 10.08 36.27 7.04
N ALA A 44 11.17 36.32 6.27
CA ALA A 44 11.79 35.16 5.66
C ALA A 44 12.29 34.14 6.70
N LEU A 45 12.70 34.58 7.88
CA LEU A 45 13.15 33.74 8.98
C LEU A 45 12.06 32.75 9.44
N GLN A 46 10.78 33.05 9.22
CA GLN A 46 9.70 32.12 9.50
C GLN A 46 9.81 30.80 8.72
N ALA A 47 10.59 30.75 7.63
CA ALA A 47 10.89 29.48 6.95
C ALA A 47 11.59 28.47 7.86
N TRP A 48 12.32 28.95 8.85
CA TRP A 48 13.08 28.15 9.83
C TRP A 48 12.26 27.82 11.08
N THR A 49 11.00 28.25 11.16
CA THR A 49 10.11 27.81 12.22
C THR A 49 9.58 26.43 11.86
N GLN A 50 9.57 25.53 12.82
CA GLN A 50 8.93 24.23 12.67
C GLN A 50 7.54 24.27 13.30
N PRO A 51 6.51 23.78 12.60
CA PRO A 51 5.20 23.62 13.22
C PRO A 51 5.30 22.61 14.35
N LEU A 52 4.99 23.06 15.55
CA LEU A 52 4.97 22.25 16.74
C LEU A 52 3.65 21.49 16.79
N ARG A 53 3.70 20.17 16.80
CA ARG A 53 2.49 19.36 16.93
C ARG A 53 2.19 18.98 18.38
N HIS A 54 3.20 18.97 19.26
CA HIS A 54 3.04 18.47 20.62
C HIS A 54 3.82 19.25 21.68
N ASP A 55 4.41 20.38 21.32
CA ASP A 55 5.20 21.20 22.25
C ASP A 55 4.72 22.66 22.14
N GLU A 56 3.96 23.08 23.11
CA GLU A 56 3.29 24.37 23.15
C GLU A 56 4.21 25.53 23.52
N THR A 57 5.50 25.26 23.79
CA THR A 57 6.37 26.26 24.40
C THR A 57 7.17 27.12 23.43
N ASP A 58 7.09 26.84 22.12
CA ASP A 58 8.02 27.44 21.16
C ASP A 58 7.28 28.02 19.94
N GLU A 59 6.80 29.22 20.06
CA GLU A 59 6.13 29.97 18.98
C GLU A 59 7.11 30.62 18.00
N ASN A 60 8.41 30.59 18.28
CA ASN A 60 9.46 31.31 17.59
C ASN A 60 10.34 30.41 16.71
N VAL A 61 11.35 31.04 16.09
CA VAL A 61 12.41 30.35 15.37
C VAL A 61 13.08 29.35 16.30
N VAL A 62 13.08 28.07 15.90
CA VAL A 62 13.63 27.01 16.72
C VAL A 62 15.16 27.12 16.83
N SER A 63 15.70 26.70 17.97
CA SER A 63 17.14 26.62 18.18
C SER A 63 17.77 25.61 17.20
N ILE A 64 19.06 25.78 16.89
CA ILE A 64 19.83 24.87 16.03
C ILE A 64 19.75 23.42 16.57
N SER A 65 19.88 23.24 17.88
CA SER A 65 19.82 21.93 18.51
C SER A 65 18.48 21.26 18.29
N ARG A 66 17.40 22.00 18.50
CA ARG A 66 16.04 21.49 18.29
C ARG A 66 15.77 21.18 16.83
N PHE A 67 16.15 22.08 15.91
CA PHE A 67 15.97 21.88 14.48
C PHE A 67 16.69 20.61 14.01
N ARG A 68 17.90 20.33 14.54
CA ARG A 68 18.68 19.12 14.25
C ARG A 68 18.03 17.85 14.78
N ASN A 69 17.42 17.91 15.94
CA ASN A 69 16.96 16.71 16.67
C ASN A 69 15.45 16.50 16.60
N HIS A 70 14.74 17.41 15.95
CA HIS A 70 13.30 17.28 15.78
C HIS A 70 12.96 16.18 14.78
N VAL A 71 11.89 15.43 15.08
CA VAL A 71 11.32 14.47 14.15
C VAL A 71 10.61 15.21 13.02
N TRP A 72 11.01 14.95 11.79
CA TRP A 72 10.50 15.63 10.62
C TRP A 72 9.35 14.88 9.95
N TRP A 73 8.40 15.65 9.45
CA TRP A 73 7.29 15.16 8.64
C TRP A 73 7.56 15.50 7.17
N VAL A 74 7.70 14.47 6.33
CA VAL A 74 8.04 14.63 4.91
C VAL A 74 7.01 15.50 4.18
N GLY A 75 5.72 15.25 4.41
CA GLY A 75 4.62 15.94 3.73
C GLY A 75 4.54 17.46 3.96
N GLY A 76 4.97 17.93 5.12
CA GLY A 76 4.91 19.35 5.45
C GLY A 76 6.26 20.06 5.33
N ASN A 77 7.30 19.45 5.86
CA ASN A 77 8.57 20.11 6.11
C ASN A 77 9.57 20.00 4.96
N ALA A 78 9.56 18.88 4.21
CA ALA A 78 10.46 18.69 3.09
C ALA A 78 10.29 19.74 1.97
N LEU A 79 9.06 20.20 1.76
CA LEU A 79 8.79 21.29 0.82
C LEU A 79 9.41 22.61 1.26
N ALA A 80 9.65 22.80 2.56
CA ALA A 80 10.27 24.01 3.10
C ALA A 80 11.76 24.16 2.71
N TYR A 81 12.45 23.09 2.35
CA TYR A 81 13.86 23.14 1.95
C TYR A 81 14.16 24.15 0.84
N ARG A 82 13.21 24.38 -0.07
CA ARG A 82 13.34 25.38 -1.15
C ARG A 82 13.57 26.79 -0.61
N SER A 83 13.05 27.09 0.57
CA SER A 83 13.16 28.41 1.18
C SER A 83 14.31 28.54 2.20
N LEU A 84 14.78 27.43 2.74
CA LEU A 84 15.75 27.43 3.85
C LEU A 84 17.13 27.95 3.43
N LEU A 85 17.65 27.53 2.28
CA LEU A 85 18.94 27.97 1.79
C LEU A 85 18.99 29.46 1.46
N PRO A 86 18.02 30.04 0.71
CA PRO A 86 17.94 31.48 0.51
C PRO A 86 17.92 32.28 1.81
N VAL A 87 17.14 31.82 2.80
CA VAL A 87 17.09 32.51 4.11
C VAL A 87 18.42 32.44 4.84
N ALA A 88 19.07 31.28 4.87
CA ALA A 88 20.41 31.14 5.45
C ALA A 88 21.42 32.08 4.78
N ALA A 89 21.32 32.24 3.46
CA ALA A 89 22.14 33.20 2.69
C ALA A 89 21.83 34.65 3.05
N MET A 90 20.56 35.03 3.19
CA MET A 90 20.16 36.38 3.65
C MET A 90 20.81 36.75 4.99
N TYR A 91 20.84 35.77 5.91
CA TYR A 91 21.45 35.95 7.23
C TYR A 91 22.98 35.75 7.23
N ARG A 92 23.56 35.32 6.10
CA ARG A 92 24.99 34.96 6.00
C ARG A 92 25.40 33.99 7.11
N SER A 93 24.50 33.05 7.44
CA SER A 93 24.66 32.16 8.58
C SER A 93 25.25 30.82 8.18
N ILE A 94 26.53 30.65 8.45
CA ILE A 94 27.19 29.35 8.26
C ILE A 94 26.51 28.23 9.05
N PRO A 95 26.17 28.41 10.36
CA PRO A 95 25.48 27.36 11.10
C PRO A 95 24.12 26.92 10.51
N MET A 96 23.38 27.83 9.89
CA MET A 96 22.13 27.47 9.22
C MET A 96 22.38 26.63 7.97
N ILE A 97 23.43 26.92 7.19
CA ILE A 97 23.75 26.13 6.00
C ILE A 97 24.28 24.75 6.39
N ASP A 98 25.14 24.66 7.39
CA ASP A 98 25.63 23.38 7.95
C ASP A 98 24.47 22.50 8.39
N LEU A 99 23.54 23.07 9.15
CA LEU A 99 22.36 22.38 9.64
C LEU A 99 21.46 21.91 8.50
N LEU A 100 21.25 22.75 7.49
CA LEU A 100 20.44 22.39 6.32
C LEU A 100 21.07 21.20 5.56
N ALA A 101 22.37 21.22 5.34
CA ALA A 101 23.08 20.12 4.68
C ALA A 101 22.95 18.80 5.47
N GLU A 102 23.12 18.87 6.78
CA GLU A 102 22.95 17.72 7.69
C GLU A 102 21.53 17.16 7.63
N VAL A 103 20.52 18.01 7.79
CA VAL A 103 19.11 17.60 7.81
C VAL A 103 18.66 17.01 6.47
N CYS A 104 19.10 17.59 5.35
CA CYS A 104 18.78 17.05 4.02
C CYS A 104 19.40 15.66 3.81
N GLN A 105 20.65 15.44 4.25
CA GLN A 105 21.27 14.12 4.15
C GLN A 105 20.55 13.09 5.05
N ARG A 106 20.28 13.44 6.31
CA ARG A 106 19.55 12.57 7.25
C ARG A 106 18.13 12.26 6.81
N GLY A 107 17.50 13.19 6.07
CA GLY A 107 16.15 13.01 5.53
C GLY A 107 16.06 11.91 4.48
N ILE A 108 17.16 11.50 3.86
CA ILE A 108 17.20 10.33 2.97
C ILE A 108 17.37 9.08 3.83
N SER A 109 16.29 8.63 4.45
CA SER A 109 16.29 7.58 5.47
C SER A 109 15.01 6.76 5.41
N MET A 110 14.93 5.70 6.22
CA MET A 110 13.75 4.85 6.35
C MET A 110 13.07 5.03 7.71
N THR A 111 11.81 4.69 7.75
CA THR A 111 10.99 4.57 8.96
C THR A 111 10.27 3.22 8.98
N SER A 112 9.73 2.81 10.12
CA SER A 112 8.87 1.62 10.23
C SER A 112 7.88 1.77 11.39
N GLN A 113 6.93 0.84 11.50
CA GLN A 113 5.93 0.83 12.58
C GLN A 113 6.58 0.86 13.97
N THR A 114 7.68 0.14 14.15
CA THR A 114 8.35 -0.02 15.44
C THR A 114 9.38 1.08 15.75
N THR A 115 9.72 1.91 14.77
CA THR A 115 10.69 3.00 14.91
C THR A 115 10.10 4.36 14.54
N TYR A 116 8.79 4.44 14.36
CA TYR A 116 8.12 5.66 13.90
C TYR A 116 8.39 6.87 14.79
N SER A 117 8.33 6.71 16.12
CA SER A 117 8.58 7.81 17.07
C SER A 117 10.05 8.25 17.10
N ASP A 118 10.97 7.33 16.83
CA ASP A 118 12.41 7.55 16.97
C ASP A 118 13.08 7.84 15.63
N ALA A 119 12.36 7.65 14.51
CA ALA A 119 12.89 7.91 13.17
C ALA A 119 13.02 9.41 12.92
N PHE A 120 14.05 9.80 12.20
CA PHE A 120 14.24 11.20 11.78
C PHE A 120 13.09 11.68 10.89
N TRP A 121 12.61 10.83 9.97
CA TRP A 121 11.35 11.01 9.27
C TRP A 121 10.27 10.13 9.90
N THR A 122 9.13 10.70 10.24
CA THR A 122 7.94 9.94 10.62
C THR A 122 7.02 9.61 9.44
N GLU A 123 7.33 10.11 8.28
CA GLU A 123 6.77 9.75 6.97
C GLU A 123 7.92 9.43 6.03
N GLY A 124 7.65 9.12 4.78
CA GLY A 124 8.67 8.88 3.78
C GLY A 124 8.85 7.41 3.46
N PHE A 125 10.06 6.99 3.15
CA PHE A 125 10.35 5.60 2.80
C PHE A 125 10.20 4.69 4.00
N THR A 126 9.50 3.56 3.81
CA THR A 126 9.37 2.54 4.84
C THR A 126 10.39 1.42 4.66
N ALA A 127 10.72 0.75 5.76
CA ALA A 127 11.76 -0.29 5.76
C ALA A 127 11.45 -1.50 4.88
N ASP A 128 10.19 -1.72 4.52
CA ASP A 128 9.75 -2.75 3.57
C ASP A 128 9.84 -2.33 2.10
N GLY A 129 10.19 -1.07 1.82
CA GLY A 129 10.34 -0.52 0.48
C GLY A 129 9.10 0.18 -0.07
N ALA A 130 8.07 0.34 0.74
CA ALA A 130 6.92 1.18 0.43
C ALA A 130 7.14 2.63 0.92
N GLY A 131 6.07 3.37 1.18
CA GLY A 131 6.18 4.74 1.66
C GLY A 131 4.91 5.24 2.33
N TRP A 132 5.10 6.19 3.23
CA TRP A 132 4.04 6.81 4.02
C TRP A 132 3.94 8.32 3.78
N GLY A 133 2.71 8.82 3.82
CA GLY A 133 2.39 10.23 3.94
C GLY A 133 1.19 10.43 4.87
N HIS A 134 0.99 11.61 5.41
CA HIS A 134 -0.02 11.93 6.41
C HIS A 134 0.00 10.99 7.64
N GLY A 135 1.19 10.73 8.16
CA GLY A 135 1.41 9.73 9.19
C GLY A 135 1.71 8.36 8.57
N LYS A 136 0.90 7.36 8.89
CA LYS A 136 1.11 5.96 8.48
C LYS A 136 0.17 5.51 7.35
N GLN A 137 -0.19 6.43 6.46
CA GLN A 137 -0.97 6.11 5.27
C GLN A 137 -0.06 5.61 4.14
N CYS A 138 -0.51 4.60 3.41
CA CYS A 138 0.15 4.11 2.21
C CYS A 138 0.05 5.13 1.06
N LEU A 139 0.83 6.21 1.13
CA LEU A 139 0.94 7.27 0.12
C LEU A 139 2.25 7.14 -0.66
N ILE A 140 2.51 5.96 -1.19
CA ILE A 140 3.79 5.60 -1.82
C ILE A 140 4.18 6.56 -2.97
N TRP A 141 3.22 7.07 -3.73
CA TRP A 141 3.43 7.92 -4.91
C TRP A 141 3.31 9.43 -4.62
N GLY A 142 3.59 9.85 -3.43
CA GLY A 142 3.46 11.24 -3.05
C GLY A 142 4.65 11.73 -2.24
N TYR A 143 4.41 12.08 -1.00
CA TYR A 143 5.36 12.70 -0.09
C TYR A 143 6.72 11.99 0.04
N PRO A 144 6.82 10.65 0.02
CA PRO A 144 8.11 9.98 0.05
C PRO A 144 9.05 10.41 -1.07
N ILE A 145 8.52 10.50 -2.29
CA ILE A 145 9.27 10.93 -3.47
C ILE A 145 9.57 12.43 -3.42
N ASP A 146 8.57 13.23 -3.05
CA ASP A 146 8.70 14.69 -3.00
C ASP A 146 9.75 15.12 -1.98
N GLY A 147 9.69 14.55 -0.78
CA GLY A 147 10.64 14.84 0.29
C GLY A 147 12.07 14.49 -0.08
N THR A 148 12.27 13.29 -0.57
CA THR A 148 13.60 12.82 -1.00
C THR A 148 14.12 13.62 -2.19
N SER A 149 13.28 13.92 -3.17
CA SER A 149 13.68 14.74 -4.34
C SER A 149 14.09 16.15 -3.93
N ASN A 150 13.41 16.77 -2.96
CA ASN A 150 13.79 18.08 -2.45
C ASN A 150 15.09 18.03 -1.65
N ALA A 151 15.31 17.00 -0.85
CA ALA A 151 16.58 16.80 -0.15
C ALA A 151 17.75 16.62 -1.13
N LEU A 152 17.60 15.76 -2.15
CA LEU A 152 18.61 15.56 -3.20
C LEU A 152 18.92 16.85 -3.99
N LYS A 153 17.89 17.62 -4.33
CA LYS A 153 18.07 18.92 -5.02
C LYS A 153 18.87 19.88 -4.16
N MET A 154 18.58 19.94 -2.86
CA MET A 154 19.32 20.81 -1.95
C MET A 154 20.78 20.40 -1.83
N LEU A 155 21.04 19.10 -1.65
CA LEU A 155 22.39 18.57 -1.61
C LEU A 155 23.15 18.83 -2.91
N ASN A 156 22.50 18.74 -4.08
CA ASN A 156 23.08 19.11 -5.36
C ASN A 156 23.47 20.59 -5.45
N MET A 157 22.66 21.49 -4.89
CA MET A 157 22.97 22.93 -4.85
C MET A 157 24.20 23.25 -4.00
N LEU A 158 24.49 22.40 -3.01
CA LEU A 158 25.64 22.57 -2.11
C LEU A 158 26.93 21.90 -2.63
N LYS A 159 26.87 21.14 -3.75
CA LYS A 159 28.07 20.54 -4.36
C LYS A 159 29.11 21.60 -4.72
N GLY A 160 30.38 21.25 -4.53
CA GLY A 160 31.50 22.17 -4.76
C GLY A 160 31.67 23.27 -3.71
N SER A 161 30.79 23.31 -2.68
CA SER A 161 30.93 24.19 -1.53
C SER A 161 31.53 23.48 -0.33
N PRO A 162 31.97 24.22 0.72
CA PRO A 162 32.39 23.60 1.98
C PRO A 162 31.31 22.79 2.70
N TRP A 163 30.03 22.94 2.33
CA TRP A 163 28.91 22.25 2.90
C TRP A 163 28.44 21.03 2.10
N ALA A 164 29.20 20.67 1.07
CA ALA A 164 28.87 19.48 0.27
C ALA A 164 28.79 18.22 1.15
N LYS A 165 27.76 17.43 0.96
CA LYS A 165 27.57 16.13 1.60
C LYS A 165 27.45 15.05 0.54
N ASN A 166 28.05 13.89 0.80
CA ASN A 166 27.89 12.68 0.00
C ASN A 166 26.76 11.83 0.57
N LEU A 167 26.17 10.98 -0.26
CA LEU A 167 25.26 9.95 0.21
C LEU A 167 26.06 8.83 0.88
N GLY A 168 25.76 8.57 2.15
CA GLY A 168 26.30 7.43 2.89
C GLY A 168 25.57 6.14 2.54
N ARG A 169 26.08 4.99 3.05
CA ARG A 169 25.46 3.68 2.78
C ARG A 169 24.00 3.60 3.22
N ASP A 170 23.63 4.19 4.34
CA ASP A 170 22.24 4.21 4.82
C ASP A 170 21.32 4.97 3.86
N ASN A 171 21.78 6.09 3.30
CA ASN A 171 21.03 6.83 2.29
C ASN A 171 20.85 6.01 1.02
N VAL A 172 21.91 5.38 0.53
CA VAL A 172 21.89 4.51 -0.66
C VAL A 172 20.93 3.33 -0.44
N GLN A 173 20.98 2.69 0.73
CA GLN A 173 20.08 1.58 1.05
C GLN A 173 18.62 2.03 1.12
N ALA A 174 18.33 3.20 1.69
CA ALA A 174 16.98 3.74 1.72
C ALA A 174 16.44 3.99 0.30
N LEU A 175 17.26 4.57 -0.57
CA LEU A 175 16.92 4.83 -1.97
C LEU A 175 16.67 3.55 -2.77
N LEU A 176 17.59 2.60 -2.70
CA LEU A 176 17.46 1.32 -3.41
C LEU A 176 16.27 0.51 -2.90
N ASN A 177 16.07 0.47 -1.59
CA ASN A 177 14.93 -0.24 -0.99
C ASN A 177 13.61 0.32 -1.51
N PHE A 178 13.48 1.65 -1.58
CA PHE A 178 12.28 2.28 -2.13
C PHE A 178 12.12 2.05 -3.64
N LEU A 179 13.19 2.16 -4.44
CA LEU A 179 13.12 1.90 -5.88
C LEU A 179 12.68 0.46 -6.16
N ARG A 180 13.26 -0.51 -5.44
CA ARG A 180 12.91 -1.93 -5.54
C ARG A 180 11.48 -2.20 -5.07
N GLY A 181 11.09 -1.64 -3.93
CA GLY A 181 9.74 -1.81 -3.38
C GLY A 181 8.66 -1.11 -4.21
N GLY A 182 8.93 0.13 -4.65
CA GLY A 182 8.02 0.89 -5.50
C GLY A 182 7.69 0.20 -6.82
N ALA A 183 8.63 -0.58 -7.36
CA ALA A 183 8.41 -1.36 -8.58
C ALA A 183 7.25 -2.38 -8.44
N TRP A 184 6.92 -2.83 -7.24
CA TRP A 184 5.81 -3.75 -6.99
C TRP A 184 4.44 -3.08 -7.07
N TYR A 185 4.38 -1.77 -6.87
CA TYR A 185 3.15 -0.98 -6.94
C TYR A 185 2.87 -0.40 -8.34
N TYR A 186 3.51 -0.98 -9.34
CA TYR A 186 3.39 -0.56 -10.73
C TYR A 186 3.38 -1.78 -11.65
N TYR A 187 2.43 -1.82 -12.60
CA TYR A 187 2.32 -2.95 -13.51
C TYR A 187 2.00 -2.49 -14.94
N LYS A 188 2.85 -2.87 -15.90
CA LYS A 188 2.71 -2.61 -17.34
C LYS A 188 2.29 -1.17 -17.67
N GLY A 189 2.97 -0.20 -17.08
CA GLY A 189 2.70 1.22 -17.34
C GLY A 189 1.59 1.82 -16.48
N TYR A 190 0.99 1.08 -15.56
CA TYR A 190 -0.08 1.55 -14.69
C TYR A 190 0.28 1.45 -13.22
N ARG A 191 0.03 2.53 -12.49
CA ARG A 191 0.06 2.49 -11.01
C ARG A 191 -1.07 1.62 -10.51
N LEU A 192 -0.89 0.99 -9.36
CA LEU A 192 -2.00 0.29 -8.72
C LEU A 192 -3.12 1.29 -8.40
N PRO A 193 -4.35 1.03 -8.84
CA PRO A 193 -5.46 1.89 -8.51
C PRO A 193 -5.79 1.82 -7.02
N CYS A 194 -6.38 2.89 -6.49
CA CYS A 194 -6.84 2.97 -5.11
C CYS A 194 -5.74 2.87 -4.02
N LEU A 195 -4.47 3.00 -4.41
CA LEU A 195 -3.31 3.10 -3.52
C LEU A 195 -2.59 4.46 -3.68
N ASP A 196 -3.31 5.46 -4.14
CA ASP A 196 -2.84 6.83 -4.31
C ASP A 196 -3.97 7.80 -3.97
N ARG A 197 -3.59 8.99 -3.53
CA ARG A 197 -4.46 10.11 -3.20
C ARG A 197 -5.40 10.51 -4.33
N GLY A 198 -4.94 10.42 -5.57
CA GLY A 198 -5.68 10.72 -6.78
C GLY A 198 -6.43 9.54 -7.39
N SER A 199 -6.94 8.61 -6.60
CA SER A 199 -7.74 7.48 -7.08
C SER A 199 -8.95 7.94 -7.89
N TYR A 200 -9.43 7.07 -8.80
CA TYR A 200 -10.61 7.31 -9.66
C TYR A 200 -10.45 8.44 -10.69
N VAL A 201 -9.23 8.85 -11.00
CA VAL A 201 -8.96 9.79 -12.09
C VAL A 201 -8.92 9.03 -13.42
N TYR A 202 -9.72 9.49 -14.40
CA TYR A 202 -9.69 8.94 -15.74
C TYR A 202 -8.32 9.09 -16.39
N ASN A 203 -7.76 7.98 -16.80
CA ASN A 203 -6.49 7.95 -17.50
C ASN A 203 -6.51 6.90 -18.62
N PRO A 204 -6.65 7.33 -19.89
CA PRO A 204 -6.76 6.41 -21.02
C PRO A 204 -5.41 5.86 -21.50
N THR A 205 -4.30 6.39 -20.98
CA THR A 205 -2.94 6.03 -21.38
C THR A 205 -2.11 5.59 -20.20
N GLU A 206 -1.04 4.88 -20.48
CA GLU A 206 -0.04 4.52 -19.47
C GLU A 206 0.50 5.76 -18.77
N LEU A 207 0.67 5.67 -17.46
CA LEU A 207 1.24 6.74 -16.65
C LEU A 207 2.76 6.61 -16.61
N SER A 208 3.46 7.74 -16.56
CA SER A 208 4.88 7.72 -16.24
C SER A 208 5.10 7.18 -14.82
N ILE A 209 6.17 6.43 -14.63
CA ILE A 209 6.52 5.88 -13.31
C ILE A 209 6.90 7.04 -12.39
N PRO A 210 6.27 7.19 -11.21
CA PRO A 210 6.37 8.40 -10.40
C PRO A 210 7.79 8.73 -9.91
N TYR A 211 8.66 7.75 -9.71
CA TYR A 211 10.04 8.00 -9.28
C TYR A 211 11.05 8.23 -10.42
N ALA A 212 10.59 8.32 -11.67
CA ALA A 212 11.48 8.50 -12.83
C ALA A 212 12.42 9.70 -12.68
N GLY A 213 11.89 10.85 -12.27
CA GLY A 213 12.70 12.06 -12.08
C GLY A 213 13.70 11.96 -10.93
N MET A 214 13.37 11.23 -9.86
CA MET A 214 14.31 10.96 -8.77
C MET A 214 15.43 10.03 -9.25
N LEU A 215 15.10 8.99 -10.01
CA LEU A 215 16.07 8.06 -10.59
C LEU A 215 17.04 8.77 -11.56
N ASP A 216 16.53 9.65 -12.43
CA ASP A 216 17.37 10.47 -13.31
C ASP A 216 18.35 11.37 -12.52
N ASN A 217 17.88 11.95 -11.41
CA ASN A 217 18.73 12.74 -10.53
C ASN A 217 19.85 11.89 -9.88
N LEU A 218 19.51 10.68 -9.43
CA LEU A 218 20.50 9.76 -8.84
C LEU A 218 21.58 9.38 -9.85
N ILE A 219 21.18 9.02 -11.08
CA ILE A 219 22.10 8.64 -12.14
C ILE A 219 22.95 9.83 -12.58
N GLY A 220 22.36 11.00 -12.73
CA GLY A 220 23.08 12.19 -13.19
C GLY A 220 24.02 12.82 -12.16
N ASN A 221 23.77 12.61 -10.88
CA ASN A 221 24.48 13.38 -9.83
C ASN A 221 25.12 12.54 -8.73
N TRP A 222 24.76 11.26 -8.56
CA TRP A 222 25.10 10.49 -7.35
C TRP A 222 25.65 9.10 -7.63
N MET A 223 25.97 8.76 -8.87
CA MET A 223 26.41 7.40 -9.26
C MET A 223 27.61 6.93 -8.45
N ASP A 224 28.55 7.81 -8.12
CA ASP A 224 29.75 7.48 -7.33
C ASP A 224 29.43 7.00 -5.91
N SER A 225 28.23 7.23 -5.41
CA SER A 225 27.77 6.72 -4.11
C SER A 225 27.32 5.27 -4.14
N PHE A 226 27.13 4.70 -5.34
CA PHE A 226 26.63 3.35 -5.57
C PHE A 226 27.74 2.39 -5.99
N THR A 227 27.64 1.13 -5.58
CA THR A 227 28.56 0.10 -6.07
C THR A 227 28.40 -0.16 -7.57
N PRO A 228 29.37 -0.76 -8.26
CA PRO A 228 29.23 -1.07 -9.69
C PRO A 228 27.98 -1.92 -10.03
N GLU A 229 27.59 -2.84 -9.14
CA GLU A 229 26.37 -3.64 -9.28
C GLU A 229 25.12 -2.76 -9.18
N GLU A 230 25.07 -1.91 -8.17
CA GLU A 230 23.96 -0.98 -7.93
C GLU A 230 23.86 0.05 -9.07
N GLN A 231 24.97 0.52 -9.61
CA GLN A 231 24.99 1.42 -10.78
C GLN A 231 24.36 0.74 -12.02
N ARG A 232 24.73 -0.52 -12.28
CA ARG A 232 24.11 -1.30 -13.37
C ARG A 232 22.61 -1.47 -13.17
N GLU A 233 22.19 -1.76 -11.94
CA GLU A 233 20.77 -1.88 -11.57
C GLU A 233 20.01 -0.56 -11.85
N LEU A 234 20.55 0.58 -11.41
CA LEU A 234 19.93 1.89 -11.65
C LEU A 234 19.80 2.21 -13.13
N LEU A 235 20.84 1.95 -13.94
CA LEU A 235 20.83 2.19 -15.38
C LEU A 235 19.80 1.29 -16.09
N GLN A 236 19.69 0.05 -15.69
CA GLN A 236 18.70 -0.87 -16.25
C GLN A 236 17.28 -0.45 -15.86
N LEU A 237 17.06 -0.12 -14.60
CA LEU A 237 15.78 0.40 -14.11
C LEU A 237 15.38 1.68 -14.86
N GLN A 238 16.32 2.58 -15.14
CA GLN A 238 16.07 3.77 -15.95
C GLN A 238 15.60 3.44 -17.37
N GLN A 239 16.18 2.42 -18.00
CA GLN A 239 15.72 2.00 -19.33
C GLN A 239 14.29 1.46 -19.30
N GLU A 240 13.93 0.67 -18.30
CA GLU A 240 12.58 0.16 -18.10
C GLU A 240 11.57 1.27 -17.83
N VAL A 241 11.96 2.23 -16.98
CA VAL A 241 11.14 3.42 -16.69
C VAL A 241 10.86 4.24 -17.94
N LYS A 242 11.85 4.43 -18.83
CA LYS A 242 11.68 5.15 -20.11
C LYS A 242 10.73 4.44 -21.07
N LYS A 243 10.59 3.14 -20.98
CA LYS A 243 9.60 2.36 -21.73
C LYS A 243 8.25 2.30 -21.03
N ASN A 244 8.10 3.00 -19.93
CA ASN A 244 6.91 3.05 -19.09
C ASN A 244 6.46 1.68 -18.57
N ARG A 245 7.40 0.78 -18.31
CA ARG A 245 7.16 -0.55 -17.75
C ARG A 245 8.40 -1.01 -17.01
N ILE A 246 8.22 -1.89 -16.02
CA ILE A 246 9.31 -2.50 -15.28
C ILE A 246 9.37 -3.99 -15.65
N MET A 247 10.46 -4.40 -16.25
CA MET A 247 10.75 -5.77 -16.66
C MET A 247 11.91 -6.38 -15.88
N MET A 248 12.33 -5.71 -14.80
CA MET A 248 13.45 -6.15 -13.96
C MET A 248 13.20 -7.52 -13.30
N GLU A 249 11.94 -7.96 -13.23
CA GLU A 249 11.57 -9.29 -12.73
C GLU A 249 12.23 -10.43 -13.48
N GLU A 250 12.57 -10.24 -14.76
CA GLU A 250 13.28 -11.24 -15.56
C GLU A 250 14.76 -11.33 -15.18
N TYR A 251 15.31 -10.25 -14.63
CA TYR A 251 16.72 -10.11 -14.29
C TYR A 251 17.04 -10.31 -12.81
N ALA A 252 16.09 -9.99 -11.95
CA ALA A 252 16.27 -10.01 -10.50
C ALA A 252 15.05 -10.63 -9.79
N PRO A 253 14.83 -11.96 -9.93
CA PRO A 253 13.77 -12.67 -9.25
C PRO A 253 13.86 -12.50 -7.72
N GLY A 254 12.72 -12.37 -7.05
CA GLY A 254 12.64 -12.13 -5.61
C GLY A 254 12.88 -10.68 -5.19
N ILE A 255 13.48 -9.85 -6.06
CA ILE A 255 13.62 -8.40 -5.82
C ILE A 255 12.50 -7.64 -6.52
N TYR A 256 12.22 -7.96 -7.78
CA TYR A 256 11.25 -7.28 -8.64
C TYR A 256 10.07 -8.14 -9.05
N SER A 257 10.12 -9.44 -8.80
CA SER A 257 9.07 -10.40 -9.12
C SER A 257 8.96 -11.49 -8.06
N GLY A 258 7.87 -12.28 -8.10
CA GLY A 258 7.55 -13.32 -7.14
C GLY A 258 6.47 -12.88 -6.17
N THR A 259 6.65 -13.16 -4.87
CA THR A 259 5.74 -12.76 -3.80
C THR A 259 6.45 -11.87 -2.79
N ARG A 260 5.77 -10.82 -2.30
CA ARG A 260 6.33 -9.90 -1.32
C ARG A 260 5.28 -9.44 -0.32
N TRP A 261 5.66 -9.44 0.96
CA TRP A 261 4.90 -8.87 2.06
C TRP A 261 5.46 -7.49 2.43
N PHE A 262 4.61 -6.48 2.37
CA PHE A 262 4.92 -5.11 2.80
C PHE A 262 4.38 -4.91 4.21
N PHE A 263 5.22 -5.20 5.19
CA PHE A 263 4.81 -5.32 6.60
C PHE A 263 4.47 -3.97 7.28
N ASN A 264 4.85 -2.86 6.69
CA ASN A 264 4.48 -1.55 7.19
C ASN A 264 3.13 -1.06 6.64
N ASN A 265 2.70 -1.60 5.50
CA ASN A 265 1.48 -1.20 4.80
C ASN A 265 0.40 -2.29 4.80
N ASP A 266 0.68 -3.45 5.37
CA ASP A 266 -0.20 -4.62 5.36
C ASP A 266 -0.63 -5.05 3.93
N ASP A 267 0.32 -4.99 2.96
CA ASP A 267 0.08 -5.38 1.57
C ASP A 267 0.79 -6.69 1.22
N LEU A 268 0.06 -7.62 0.57
CA LEU A 268 0.63 -8.78 -0.09
C LEU A 268 0.56 -8.60 -1.59
N ILE A 269 1.70 -8.72 -2.28
CA ILE A 269 1.78 -8.59 -3.72
C ILE A 269 2.44 -9.82 -4.34
N LYS A 270 1.78 -10.37 -5.37
CA LYS A 270 2.35 -11.32 -6.33
C LYS A 270 2.55 -10.62 -7.66
N LYS A 271 3.79 -10.59 -8.14
CA LYS A 271 4.14 -9.97 -9.42
C LYS A 271 4.88 -10.94 -10.31
N THR A 272 4.41 -11.10 -11.53
CA THR A 272 5.01 -11.93 -12.57
C THR A 272 5.01 -11.17 -13.90
N PRO A 273 5.75 -11.60 -14.93
CA PRO A 273 5.64 -11.01 -16.26
C PRO A 273 4.23 -11.10 -16.87
N ASP A 274 3.44 -12.09 -16.43
CA ASP A 274 2.15 -12.41 -17.01
C ASP A 274 0.95 -11.82 -16.27
N TYR A 275 1.07 -11.61 -14.96
CA TYR A 275 -0.01 -11.08 -14.13
C TYR A 275 0.50 -10.47 -12.82
N HIS A 276 -0.36 -9.69 -12.23
CA HIS A 276 -0.15 -9.02 -10.96
C HIS A 276 -1.37 -9.21 -10.05
N ILE A 277 -1.13 -9.56 -8.80
CA ILE A 277 -2.15 -9.68 -7.75
C ILE A 277 -1.70 -8.80 -6.59
N THR A 278 -2.56 -7.89 -6.16
CA THR A 278 -2.35 -7.06 -4.99
C THR A 278 -3.46 -7.30 -3.99
N ILE A 279 -3.11 -7.46 -2.73
CA ILE A 279 -4.05 -7.57 -1.61
C ILE A 279 -3.69 -6.49 -0.61
N ASN A 280 -4.62 -5.53 -0.42
CA ASN A 280 -4.44 -4.40 0.48
C ASN A 280 -5.31 -4.58 1.72
N MET A 281 -4.66 -4.77 2.86
CA MET A 281 -5.30 -4.96 4.16
C MET A 281 -5.03 -3.76 5.07
N ALA A 282 -5.56 -3.80 6.28
CA ALA A 282 -5.29 -2.81 7.31
C ALA A 282 -5.23 -3.43 8.69
N SER A 283 -4.44 -2.83 9.55
CA SER A 283 -4.45 -3.06 10.99
C SER A 283 -4.53 -1.72 11.71
N VAL A 284 -4.56 -1.74 13.04
CA VAL A 284 -4.47 -0.49 13.82
C VAL A 284 -3.15 0.24 13.58
N ARG A 285 -2.14 -0.42 13.00
CA ARG A 285 -0.80 0.14 12.73
C ARG A 285 -0.72 0.90 11.42
N CYS A 286 -1.54 0.55 10.42
CA CYS A 286 -1.49 1.12 9.09
C CYS A 286 -2.84 1.75 8.74
N ASP A 287 -2.80 2.98 8.30
CA ASP A 287 -3.98 3.74 7.91
C ASP A 287 -4.20 3.61 6.40
N GLY A 288 -5.47 3.49 6.02
CA GLY A 288 -5.86 3.61 4.62
C GLY A 288 -5.71 5.05 4.11
N LEU A 289 -6.01 5.22 2.84
CA LEU A 289 -5.91 6.52 2.18
C LEU A 289 -6.89 7.52 2.76
N GLU A 290 -6.47 8.77 2.78
CA GLU A 290 -7.34 9.90 3.11
C GLU A 290 -8.48 10.03 2.10
N SER A 291 -9.61 10.48 2.60
CA SER A 291 -10.73 10.95 1.79
C SER A 291 -10.85 12.45 1.99
N ALA A 292 -10.53 13.22 0.95
CA ALA A 292 -10.75 14.67 0.95
C ALA A 292 -11.89 14.99 -0.01
N ALA A 293 -12.97 15.60 0.50
CA ALA A 293 -14.15 15.95 -0.29
C ALA A 293 -13.84 16.88 -1.48
N SER A 294 -12.70 17.59 -1.43
CA SER A 294 -12.19 18.39 -2.55
C SER A 294 -11.70 17.57 -3.73
N PHE A 295 -11.38 16.30 -3.54
CA PHE A 295 -10.87 15.41 -4.59
C PHE A 295 -11.90 14.38 -5.03
N ALA A 296 -12.57 13.71 -4.07
CA ALA A 296 -13.49 12.63 -4.35
C ALA A 296 -14.55 12.51 -3.26
N ASP A 297 -15.66 11.87 -3.56
CA ASP A 297 -16.78 11.67 -2.65
C ASP A 297 -16.58 10.40 -1.81
N ALA A 298 -15.70 10.41 -0.82
CA ALA A 298 -15.49 9.30 0.13
C ALA A 298 -15.09 7.95 -0.51
N TYR A 299 -14.60 7.93 -1.75
CA TYR A 299 -14.30 6.68 -2.47
C TYR A 299 -13.08 5.93 -1.94
N ASN A 300 -12.22 6.58 -1.16
CA ASN A 300 -11.14 5.92 -0.43
C ASN A 300 -11.61 5.23 0.87
N PHE A 301 -12.92 5.08 1.04
CA PHE A 301 -13.51 4.40 2.19
C PHE A 301 -13.17 2.90 2.23
N TYR A 302 -13.11 2.22 1.09
CA TYR A 302 -12.98 0.76 1.03
C TYR A 302 -11.58 0.18 0.72
N PRO A 303 -10.58 0.90 0.18
CA PRO A 303 -9.35 0.29 -0.35
C PRO A 303 -8.59 -0.61 0.62
N THR A 304 -8.63 -0.36 1.92
CA THR A 304 -7.94 -1.16 2.94
C THR A 304 -8.78 -2.27 3.57
N ASP A 305 -9.95 -2.53 3.01
CA ASP A 305 -10.87 -3.55 3.53
C ASP A 305 -10.60 -4.95 2.94
N GLY A 306 -9.35 -5.24 2.56
CA GLY A 306 -8.94 -6.45 1.88
C GLY A 306 -9.13 -6.37 0.37
N MET A 307 -8.99 -5.17 -0.21
CA MET A 307 -9.09 -4.99 -1.65
C MET A 307 -8.08 -5.87 -2.37
N THR A 308 -8.58 -6.68 -3.30
CA THR A 308 -7.78 -7.56 -4.16
C THR A 308 -7.86 -7.11 -5.60
N LEU A 309 -6.73 -6.84 -6.23
CA LEU A 309 -6.67 -6.39 -7.62
C LEU A 309 -5.95 -7.43 -8.47
N PHE A 310 -6.56 -7.79 -9.60
CA PHE A 310 -6.05 -8.76 -10.55
C PHE A 310 -5.77 -8.06 -11.88
N GLN A 311 -4.50 -7.94 -12.26
CA GLN A 311 -4.10 -7.22 -13.45
C GLN A 311 -3.28 -8.12 -14.38
N ARG A 312 -3.58 -8.06 -15.66
CA ARG A 312 -2.85 -8.74 -16.74
C ARG A 312 -2.36 -7.75 -17.78
N SER A 313 -3.16 -6.74 -18.11
CA SER A 313 -2.81 -5.62 -18.97
C SER A 313 -2.44 -4.35 -18.20
N GLY A 314 -2.83 -4.26 -16.93
CA GLY A 314 -2.57 -3.12 -16.07
C GLY A 314 -3.72 -2.13 -15.97
N ASP A 315 -4.56 -2.06 -17.00
CA ASP A 315 -5.64 -1.08 -17.13
C ASP A 315 -7.04 -1.60 -16.80
N GLU A 316 -7.16 -2.84 -16.31
CA GLU A 316 -8.42 -3.52 -16.09
C GLU A 316 -9.43 -2.69 -15.29
N TYR A 317 -8.97 -2.00 -14.26
CA TYR A 317 -9.81 -1.22 -13.37
C TYR A 317 -9.99 0.23 -13.84
N PHE A 318 -8.94 0.83 -14.43
CA PHE A 318 -8.99 2.21 -14.90
C PHE A 318 -10.06 2.46 -15.96
N ARG A 319 -10.39 1.44 -16.75
CA ARG A 319 -11.41 1.52 -17.79
C ARG A 319 -12.82 1.71 -17.25
N ILE A 320 -13.08 1.24 -16.03
CA ILE A 320 -14.43 1.09 -15.50
C ILE A 320 -14.74 1.91 -14.26
N MET A 321 -13.73 2.57 -13.67
CA MET A 321 -13.89 3.30 -12.41
C MET A 321 -14.99 4.37 -12.46
N GLY A 322 -15.26 4.97 -13.61
CA GLY A 322 -16.37 5.91 -13.77
C GLY A 322 -17.76 5.29 -13.50
N GLY A 323 -17.92 4.00 -13.77
CA GLY A 323 -19.16 3.25 -13.56
C GLY A 323 -19.12 2.29 -12.37
N TRP A 324 -18.05 2.27 -11.59
CA TRP A 324 -17.89 1.36 -10.45
C TRP A 324 -18.99 1.52 -9.41
N ASP A 325 -19.42 0.40 -8.87
CA ASP A 325 -20.05 0.36 -7.56
C ASP A 325 -18.95 0.31 -6.52
N VAL A 326 -18.72 1.40 -5.79
CA VAL A 326 -17.61 1.46 -4.82
C VAL A 326 -17.85 0.55 -3.62
N THR A 327 -19.11 0.17 -3.33
CA THR A 327 -19.43 -0.82 -2.30
C THR A 327 -19.08 -2.25 -2.73
N ALA A 328 -18.85 -2.46 -4.03
CA ALA A 328 -18.44 -3.73 -4.63
C ALA A 328 -16.97 -3.70 -5.09
N SER A 329 -16.09 -3.00 -4.37
CA SER A 329 -14.66 -3.06 -4.64
C SER A 329 -14.14 -4.49 -4.49
N PRO A 330 -13.24 -4.97 -5.39
CA PRO A 330 -12.76 -6.34 -5.38
C PRO A 330 -12.18 -6.76 -4.02
N GLY A 331 -12.50 -7.94 -3.53
CA GLY A 331 -12.06 -8.49 -2.25
C GLY A 331 -12.77 -7.92 -1.01
N VAL A 332 -13.54 -6.85 -1.17
CA VAL A 332 -14.14 -6.13 -0.03
C VAL A 332 -15.46 -6.76 0.39
N THR A 333 -15.64 -6.89 1.72
CA THR A 333 -16.93 -7.25 2.34
C THR A 333 -17.63 -5.97 2.76
N ALA A 334 -18.78 -5.67 2.15
CA ALA A 334 -19.48 -4.41 2.36
C ALA A 334 -21.00 -4.60 2.34
N ARG A 335 -21.70 -3.63 2.95
CA ARG A 335 -23.15 -3.49 2.84
C ARG A 335 -23.49 -2.78 1.53
N GLU A 336 -24.54 -3.21 0.86
CA GLU A 336 -25.08 -2.48 -0.28
C GLU A 336 -25.55 -1.07 0.10
N GLY A 337 -25.57 -0.18 -0.86
CA GLY A 337 -26.11 1.17 -0.69
C GLY A 337 -25.05 2.25 -0.76
N MET A 338 -24.40 2.37 -1.93
CA MET A 338 -23.45 3.43 -2.23
C MET A 338 -24.02 4.84 -2.03
N ASP A 339 -25.34 5.02 -2.29
CA ASP A 339 -26.09 6.23 -2.10
C ASP A 339 -26.15 6.71 -0.63
N LYS A 340 -25.85 5.81 0.32
CA LYS A 340 -25.75 6.12 1.76
C LYS A 340 -24.40 6.69 2.16
N LEU A 341 -23.38 6.59 1.31
CA LEU A 341 -22.10 7.25 1.55
C LEU A 341 -22.25 8.76 1.40
N VAL A 342 -21.71 9.48 2.36
CA VAL A 342 -21.59 10.94 2.31
C VAL A 342 -20.10 11.32 2.18
N PRO A 343 -19.79 12.44 1.51
CA PRO A 343 -18.43 12.94 1.42
C PRO A 343 -17.81 13.11 2.81
N VAL A 344 -16.57 12.67 2.97
CA VAL A 344 -15.83 12.73 4.22
C VAL A 344 -14.54 13.50 4.00
N GLU A 345 -14.26 14.49 4.85
CA GLU A 345 -12.93 15.04 5.00
C GLU A 345 -12.23 14.30 6.12
N ASN A 346 -11.51 13.27 5.77
CA ASN A 346 -10.75 12.44 6.68
C ASN A 346 -9.30 12.32 6.21
N TRP A 347 -8.42 13.11 6.81
CA TRP A 347 -7.00 13.14 6.47
C TRP A 347 -6.21 11.93 6.99
N ARG A 348 -6.81 11.11 7.85
CA ARG A 348 -6.17 9.91 8.41
C ARG A 348 -6.61 8.62 7.73
N GLY A 349 -7.72 8.64 6.99
CA GLY A 349 -8.29 7.45 6.38
C GLY A 349 -8.92 6.49 7.39
N TYR A 350 -8.99 5.23 7.03
CA TYR A 350 -9.61 4.16 7.81
C TYR A 350 -8.61 3.05 8.05
N CYS A 351 -8.78 2.31 9.15
CA CYS A 351 -7.95 1.16 9.51
C CYS A 351 -8.81 0.04 10.11
N SER A 352 -8.20 -1.05 10.56
CA SER A 352 -8.87 -2.04 11.41
C SER A 352 -8.63 -1.75 12.88
N ARG A 353 -9.62 -2.09 13.73
CA ARG A 353 -9.48 -2.04 15.20
C ARG A 353 -8.46 -3.06 15.72
N SER A 354 -8.20 -4.10 14.94
CA SER A 354 -7.29 -5.17 15.33
C SER A 354 -5.84 -4.83 15.03
N ASN A 355 -4.93 -5.26 15.92
CA ASN A 355 -3.50 -5.23 15.68
C ASN A 355 -3.00 -6.44 14.85
N PHE A 356 -3.90 -7.34 14.45
CA PHE A 356 -3.56 -8.55 13.73
C PHE A 356 -3.58 -8.31 12.21
N ALA A 357 -2.41 -8.30 11.59
CA ALA A 357 -2.21 -8.42 10.15
C ALA A 357 -0.82 -9.01 9.89
N ALA A 358 -0.73 -10.02 9.07
CA ALA A 358 0.53 -10.69 8.76
C ALA A 358 0.55 -11.25 7.35
N GLY A 359 1.76 -11.40 6.79
CA GLY A 359 1.99 -12.14 5.57
C GLY A 359 3.32 -12.87 5.60
N ALA A 360 3.36 -14.11 5.12
CA ALA A 360 4.55 -14.91 4.95
C ALA A 360 4.71 -15.32 3.49
N THR A 361 5.93 -15.29 2.97
CA THR A 361 6.22 -15.57 1.57
C THR A 361 7.47 -16.42 1.41
N ASP A 362 7.57 -17.15 0.30
CA ASP A 362 8.82 -17.81 -0.12
C ASP A 362 9.64 -16.93 -1.09
N GLY A 363 9.17 -15.72 -1.38
CA GLY A 363 9.75 -14.80 -2.35
C GLY A 363 9.51 -15.20 -3.81
N GLY A 364 8.90 -16.34 -4.06
CA GLY A 364 8.67 -16.91 -5.40
C GLY A 364 7.21 -17.12 -5.72
N SER A 365 6.75 -18.36 -5.57
CA SER A 365 5.43 -18.77 -6.04
C SER A 365 4.35 -18.80 -4.98
N ASN A 366 4.73 -18.87 -3.71
CA ASN A 366 3.78 -19.12 -2.63
C ASN A 366 3.79 -17.97 -1.60
N ALA A 367 2.63 -17.69 -1.05
CA ALA A 367 2.47 -16.68 0.00
C ALA A 367 1.13 -16.81 0.72
N VAL A 368 1.11 -16.45 1.98
CA VAL A 368 -0.10 -16.36 2.79
C VAL A 368 -0.16 -15.00 3.46
N ALA A 369 -1.34 -14.42 3.54
CA ALA A 369 -1.60 -13.27 4.38
C ALA A 369 -2.99 -13.34 5.02
N GLY A 370 -3.14 -12.67 6.15
CA GLY A 370 -4.43 -12.58 6.82
C GLY A 370 -4.50 -11.45 7.82
N TYR A 371 -5.73 -11.01 8.08
CA TYR A 371 -6.00 -9.94 9.02
C TYR A 371 -7.40 -10.08 9.63
N ILE A 372 -7.63 -9.37 10.73
CA ILE A 372 -8.95 -9.26 11.33
C ILE A 372 -9.55 -7.94 10.88
N PHE A 373 -10.62 -8.02 10.09
CA PHE A 373 -11.34 -6.88 9.58
C PHE A 373 -12.38 -6.41 10.59
N GLU A 374 -12.21 -5.21 11.11
CA GLU A 374 -13.17 -4.47 11.90
C GLU A 374 -12.89 -2.98 11.73
N LYS A 375 -13.55 -2.36 10.76
CA LYS A 375 -13.25 -1.00 10.31
C LYS A 375 -13.44 0.05 11.40
N MET A 376 -12.53 1.02 11.41
CA MET A 376 -12.65 2.24 12.22
C MET A 376 -12.00 3.42 11.50
N ASN A 377 -12.41 4.65 11.87
CA ASN A 377 -11.70 5.87 11.50
C ASN A 377 -10.33 5.89 12.18
N ALA A 378 -9.28 6.12 11.39
CA ALA A 378 -7.92 6.17 11.92
C ALA A 378 -7.70 7.34 12.90
N SER A 379 -8.39 8.47 12.72
CA SER A 379 -8.34 9.61 13.66
C SER A 379 -8.84 9.25 15.05
N ALA A 380 -9.75 8.29 15.17
CA ALA A 380 -10.28 7.85 16.47
C ALA A 380 -9.21 7.22 17.38
N LYS A 381 -8.10 6.71 16.82
CA LYS A 381 -6.96 6.20 17.60
C LYS A 381 -6.29 7.29 18.45
N GLU A 382 -6.33 8.51 17.97
CA GLU A 382 -5.72 9.68 18.61
C GLU A 382 -6.72 10.51 19.41
N GLY A 383 -7.99 10.09 19.49
CA GLY A 383 -9.07 10.84 20.12
C GLY A 383 -9.45 12.12 19.36
N VAL A 384 -9.08 12.22 18.09
CA VAL A 384 -9.32 13.38 17.25
C VAL A 384 -10.43 13.08 16.25
N ASN A 385 -11.42 13.96 16.15
CA ASN A 385 -12.39 13.96 15.07
C ASN A 385 -11.99 15.03 14.05
N ASP A 386 -11.85 14.65 12.79
CA ASP A 386 -11.59 15.59 11.71
C ASP A 386 -12.80 16.51 11.51
N LYS A 387 -12.55 17.80 11.29
CA LYS A 387 -13.61 18.77 11.00
C LYS A 387 -14.28 18.44 9.67
N GLY A 388 -15.58 18.61 9.63
CA GLY A 388 -16.39 18.31 8.44
C GLY A 388 -16.64 16.83 8.22
N ASN A 389 -16.20 16.00 9.13
CA ASN A 389 -16.34 14.57 9.11
C ASN A 389 -17.81 14.15 9.27
N SER A 390 -18.32 13.40 8.30
CA SER A 390 -19.64 12.78 8.32
C SER A 390 -19.57 11.31 8.74
N GLU A 391 -18.58 10.93 9.53
CA GLU A 391 -18.31 9.57 9.91
C GLU A 391 -19.49 8.89 10.59
N GLY A 392 -20.16 9.58 11.50
CA GLY A 392 -21.34 9.04 12.16
C GLY A 392 -22.44 8.60 11.21
N LEU A 393 -22.54 9.23 10.02
CA LEU A 393 -23.45 8.80 8.96
C LEU A 393 -22.89 7.62 8.15
N ASN A 394 -21.59 7.60 7.89
CA ASN A 394 -20.95 6.51 7.17
C ASN A 394 -20.74 5.27 8.04
N GLU A 395 -20.68 5.42 9.34
CA GLU A 395 -20.54 4.33 10.30
C GLU A 395 -21.67 3.28 10.15
N VAL A 396 -22.84 3.69 9.67
CA VAL A 396 -23.93 2.78 9.37
C VAL A 396 -23.62 1.79 8.25
N LEU A 397 -22.65 2.08 7.39
CA LEU A 397 -22.26 1.23 6.25
C LEU A 397 -21.22 0.18 6.64
N TYR A 398 -20.54 0.37 7.76
CA TYR A 398 -19.70 -0.65 8.37
C TYR A 398 -20.27 -1.00 9.75
N GLY A 399 -19.96 -2.03 10.33
CA GLY A 399 -20.55 -2.53 11.57
C GLY A 399 -20.64 -4.03 11.48
N PHE A 400 -19.61 -4.61 10.86
CA PHE A 400 -19.42 -6.03 10.81
C PHE A 400 -17.94 -6.35 11.00
N LYS A 401 -17.70 -7.61 11.35
CA LYS A 401 -16.37 -8.16 11.60
C LYS A 401 -16.19 -9.40 10.74
N ALA A 402 -14.97 -9.63 10.28
CA ALA A 402 -14.60 -10.84 9.57
C ALA A 402 -13.11 -11.17 9.81
N TYR A 403 -12.77 -12.43 9.73
CA TYR A 403 -11.41 -12.97 9.68
C TYR A 403 -11.14 -13.34 8.22
N LYS A 404 -10.16 -12.70 7.61
CA LYS A 404 -9.92 -12.81 6.16
C LYS A 404 -8.49 -13.26 5.91
N SER A 405 -8.33 -14.29 5.10
CA SER A 405 -7.01 -14.80 4.70
C SER A 405 -6.95 -15.03 3.20
N TYR A 406 -5.74 -14.90 2.69
CA TYR A 406 -5.40 -15.03 1.28
C TYR A 406 -4.18 -15.94 1.15
N PHE A 407 -4.27 -16.90 0.23
CA PHE A 407 -3.26 -17.92 0.01
C PHE A 407 -2.89 -17.94 -1.47
N ILE A 408 -1.61 -17.90 -1.77
CA ILE A 408 -1.09 -17.92 -3.13
C ILE A 408 -0.27 -19.19 -3.32
N LEU A 409 -0.79 -20.11 -4.13
CA LEU A 409 -0.11 -21.37 -4.50
C LEU A 409 0.10 -21.37 -6.03
N GLY A 410 1.31 -21.04 -6.47
CA GLY A 410 1.59 -20.89 -7.90
C GLY A 410 0.69 -19.84 -8.55
N ASP A 411 -0.07 -20.25 -9.56
CA ASP A 411 -1.00 -19.38 -10.29
C ASP A 411 -2.40 -19.30 -9.65
N TYR A 412 -2.60 -19.86 -8.47
CA TYR A 412 -3.87 -19.82 -7.76
C TYR A 412 -3.78 -18.85 -6.58
N MET A 413 -4.82 -18.03 -6.42
CA MET A 413 -5.09 -17.27 -5.19
C MET A 413 -6.38 -17.81 -4.59
N VAL A 414 -6.33 -18.22 -3.32
CA VAL A 414 -7.47 -18.65 -2.53
C VAL A 414 -7.77 -17.59 -1.49
N ALA A 415 -9.01 -17.13 -1.43
CA ALA A 415 -9.47 -16.24 -0.37
C ALA A 415 -10.46 -16.98 0.53
N LEU A 416 -10.21 -16.93 1.82
CA LEU A 416 -11.08 -17.49 2.86
C LEU A 416 -11.55 -16.39 3.79
N GLY A 417 -12.79 -16.51 4.22
CA GLY A 417 -13.36 -15.66 5.26
C GLY A 417 -14.21 -16.44 6.23
N ALA A 418 -14.15 -16.06 7.49
CA ALA A 418 -14.95 -16.64 8.57
C ALA A 418 -15.38 -15.57 9.56
N GLY A 419 -16.39 -15.88 10.37
CA GLY A 419 -16.89 -14.96 11.38
C GLY A 419 -17.54 -13.71 10.77
N VAL A 420 -18.04 -13.76 9.54
CA VAL A 420 -18.73 -12.63 8.91
C VAL A 420 -20.02 -12.38 9.68
N THR A 421 -20.02 -11.31 10.48
CA THR A 421 -21.12 -11.00 11.38
C THR A 421 -21.53 -9.54 11.21
N ASN A 422 -22.79 -9.31 10.87
CA ASN A 422 -23.40 -7.98 10.82
C ASN A 422 -23.72 -7.52 12.25
N LYS A 423 -23.01 -6.49 12.73
CA LYS A 423 -23.23 -5.88 14.06
C LYS A 423 -24.36 -4.82 14.06
N ARG A 424 -24.90 -4.50 12.91
CA ARG A 424 -25.98 -3.52 12.71
C ARG A 424 -27.14 -4.17 11.94
N PRO A 425 -27.78 -5.23 12.52
CA PRO A 425 -28.80 -6.02 11.82
C PRO A 425 -30.11 -5.25 11.57
N GLU A 426 -30.27 -4.08 12.20
CA GLU A 426 -31.38 -3.15 12.00
C GLU A 426 -31.28 -2.34 10.70
N LEU A 427 -30.11 -2.34 10.06
CA LEU A 427 -29.90 -1.59 8.83
C LEU A 427 -30.22 -2.43 7.60
N ASP A 428 -30.87 -1.81 6.62
CA ASP A 428 -31.16 -2.42 5.33
C ASP A 428 -29.89 -2.62 4.48
N GLY A 429 -29.98 -3.53 3.52
CA GLY A 429 -28.93 -3.85 2.56
C GLY A 429 -28.24 -5.17 2.88
N GLU A 430 -28.02 -5.96 1.84
CA GLU A 430 -27.29 -7.21 1.94
C GLU A 430 -25.80 -6.98 2.21
N ILE A 431 -25.19 -7.88 2.96
CA ILE A 431 -23.73 -7.94 3.12
C ILE A 431 -23.19 -8.84 2.01
N ARG A 432 -22.22 -8.35 1.26
CA ARG A 432 -21.61 -9.05 0.13
C ARG A 432 -20.10 -9.00 0.22
N THR A 433 -19.45 -10.11 -0.11
CA THR A 433 -18.00 -10.13 -0.39
C THR A 433 -17.82 -10.15 -1.89
N THR A 434 -17.32 -9.06 -2.45
CA THR A 434 -17.03 -8.97 -3.88
C THR A 434 -15.78 -9.80 -4.19
N ILE A 435 -15.87 -10.69 -5.17
CA ILE A 435 -14.75 -11.49 -5.65
C ILE A 435 -13.90 -10.65 -6.59
N ASP A 436 -14.55 -10.05 -7.59
CA ASP A 436 -13.94 -9.08 -8.49
C ASP A 436 -14.98 -8.12 -9.07
N GLN A 437 -14.56 -6.94 -9.45
CA GLN A 437 -15.30 -6.00 -10.28
C GLN A 437 -14.32 -5.39 -11.27
N THR A 438 -14.30 -5.89 -12.49
CA THR A 438 -13.27 -5.62 -13.50
C THR A 438 -13.87 -5.29 -14.86
N ALA A 439 -13.04 -4.84 -15.79
CA ALA A 439 -13.49 -4.58 -17.15
C ALA A 439 -13.95 -5.86 -17.85
N TRP A 440 -15.16 -5.83 -18.38
CA TRP A 440 -15.67 -6.86 -19.26
C TRP A 440 -15.18 -6.59 -20.68
N THR A 441 -14.04 -7.16 -21.04
CA THR A 441 -13.34 -6.86 -22.29
C THR A 441 -13.52 -7.91 -23.36
N ASP A 442 -13.85 -9.15 -22.99
CA ASP A 442 -13.93 -10.29 -23.90
C ASP A 442 -15.06 -11.25 -23.49
N GLU A 443 -15.19 -12.36 -24.22
CA GLU A 443 -16.14 -13.41 -23.92
C GLU A 443 -15.94 -13.97 -22.51
N VAL A 444 -17.02 -14.21 -21.81
CA VAL A 444 -17.06 -14.81 -20.49
C VAL A 444 -17.78 -16.15 -20.60
N PHE A 445 -17.15 -17.19 -20.12
CA PHE A 445 -17.69 -18.55 -20.14
C PHE A 445 -17.87 -19.09 -18.73
N SER A 446 -18.97 -19.78 -18.51
CA SER A 446 -19.07 -20.73 -17.41
C SER A 446 -18.55 -22.09 -17.89
N MET A 447 -17.73 -22.75 -17.06
CA MET A 447 -17.16 -24.05 -17.37
C MET A 447 -17.50 -25.07 -16.27
N LYS A 448 -18.01 -26.22 -16.67
CA LYS A 448 -18.33 -27.35 -15.81
C LYS A 448 -17.89 -28.64 -16.47
N ARG A 449 -17.00 -29.40 -15.84
CA ARG A 449 -16.48 -30.69 -16.37
C ARG A 449 -15.99 -30.57 -17.82
N GLY A 450 -15.25 -29.50 -18.09
CA GLY A 450 -14.69 -29.22 -19.41
C GLY A 450 -15.70 -28.70 -20.47
N LYS A 451 -17.00 -28.64 -20.16
CA LYS A 451 -17.99 -28.01 -21.04
C LYS A 451 -18.05 -26.52 -20.77
N MET A 452 -17.97 -25.73 -21.82
CA MET A 452 -18.01 -24.26 -21.77
C MET A 452 -19.33 -23.77 -22.34
N GLU A 453 -19.96 -22.83 -21.64
CA GLU A 453 -21.17 -22.15 -22.08
C GLU A 453 -20.94 -20.62 -21.98
N LEU A 454 -21.32 -19.90 -23.02
CA LEU A 454 -21.19 -18.43 -23.04
C LEU A 454 -22.15 -17.82 -22.00
N VAL A 455 -21.62 -16.96 -21.15
CA VAL A 455 -22.42 -16.21 -20.17
C VAL A 455 -22.99 -14.98 -20.86
N ALA A 456 -24.32 -14.91 -20.91
CA ALA A 456 -25.03 -13.76 -21.47
C ALA A 456 -24.95 -12.54 -20.53
N SER A 457 -25.33 -11.37 -21.06
CA SER A 457 -25.56 -10.18 -20.21
C SER A 457 -26.61 -10.45 -19.14
N GLY A 458 -26.45 -9.88 -17.98
CA GLY A 458 -27.36 -10.06 -16.83
C GLY A 458 -26.70 -10.75 -15.65
N THR A 459 -27.52 -11.21 -14.70
CA THR A 459 -27.05 -11.84 -13.46
C THR A 459 -27.24 -13.35 -13.52
N HIS A 460 -26.19 -14.10 -13.19
CA HIS A 460 -26.18 -15.55 -13.19
C HIS A 460 -25.58 -16.11 -11.90
N SER A 461 -26.00 -17.30 -11.48
CA SER A 461 -25.39 -18.00 -10.36
C SER A 461 -24.04 -18.59 -10.74
N LEU A 462 -23.09 -18.57 -9.81
CA LEU A 462 -21.81 -19.28 -9.92
C LEU A 462 -21.89 -20.75 -9.47
N LEU A 463 -23.08 -21.19 -9.07
CA LEU A 463 -23.41 -22.60 -8.82
C LEU A 463 -24.39 -23.06 -9.89
N SER A 464 -24.16 -24.26 -10.41
CA SER A 464 -25.15 -24.93 -11.25
C SER A 464 -26.34 -25.44 -10.42
N ALA A 465 -27.44 -25.84 -11.09
CA ALA A 465 -28.67 -26.28 -10.44
C ALA A 465 -28.48 -27.49 -9.48
N ASP A 466 -27.44 -28.31 -9.71
CA ASP A 466 -27.09 -29.43 -8.84
C ASP A 466 -26.08 -29.05 -7.72
N GLY A 467 -25.83 -27.74 -7.51
CA GLY A 467 -24.90 -27.25 -6.51
C GLY A 467 -23.41 -27.38 -6.86
N THR A 468 -23.07 -27.88 -8.06
CA THR A 468 -21.68 -27.98 -8.49
C THR A 468 -21.12 -26.59 -8.78
N PRO A 469 -19.93 -26.23 -8.26
CA PRO A 469 -19.32 -24.93 -8.55
C PRO A 469 -18.88 -24.86 -10.02
N LEU A 470 -19.05 -23.69 -10.61
CA LEU A 470 -18.65 -23.38 -11.97
C LEU A 470 -17.31 -22.62 -11.94
N TRP A 471 -16.44 -22.90 -12.90
CA TRP A 471 -15.44 -21.93 -13.26
C TRP A 471 -16.08 -20.83 -14.13
N LEU A 472 -15.90 -19.59 -13.77
CA LEU A 472 -16.18 -18.46 -14.63
C LEU A 472 -14.86 -17.99 -15.23
N VAL A 473 -14.76 -17.98 -16.55
CA VAL A 473 -13.53 -17.66 -17.28
C VAL A 473 -13.75 -16.45 -18.16
N GLN A 474 -13.07 -15.36 -17.91
CA GLN A 474 -12.97 -14.27 -18.88
C GLN A 474 -11.76 -14.54 -19.78
N LYS A 475 -12.00 -14.70 -21.07
CA LYS A 475 -10.99 -15.04 -22.07
C LYS A 475 -9.80 -14.08 -22.04
N GLY A 476 -8.60 -14.63 -21.93
CA GLY A 476 -7.36 -13.85 -21.85
C GLY A 476 -7.16 -13.09 -20.55
N LYS A 477 -8.02 -13.28 -19.56
CA LYS A 477 -7.95 -12.65 -18.23
C LYS A 477 -7.82 -13.69 -17.12
N PHE A 478 -8.69 -13.67 -16.15
CA PHE A 478 -8.67 -14.55 -14.99
C PHE A 478 -9.84 -15.52 -15.02
N ALA A 479 -9.72 -16.59 -14.24
CA ALA A 479 -10.83 -17.49 -13.98
C ALA A 479 -11.16 -17.50 -12.48
N TYR A 480 -12.44 -17.66 -12.16
CA TYR A 480 -12.98 -17.54 -10.81
C TYR A 480 -13.83 -18.77 -10.49
N ARG A 481 -13.70 -19.28 -9.26
CA ARG A 481 -14.54 -20.38 -8.77
C ARG A 481 -14.81 -20.20 -7.28
N ILE A 482 -16.02 -20.46 -6.85
CA ILE A 482 -16.36 -20.51 -5.43
C ILE A 482 -16.04 -21.86 -4.82
N LEU A 483 -15.83 -21.86 -3.50
CA LEU A 483 -15.72 -23.08 -2.69
C LEU A 483 -17.07 -23.29 -1.98
N PRO A 484 -17.92 -24.21 -2.45
CA PRO A 484 -19.30 -24.34 -1.99
C PRO A 484 -19.43 -24.79 -0.53
N GLU A 485 -18.36 -25.36 0.02
CA GLU A 485 -18.28 -25.73 1.43
C GLU A 485 -18.36 -24.50 2.34
N TYR A 486 -17.97 -23.30 1.83
CA TYR A 486 -17.88 -22.06 2.58
C TYR A 486 -18.75 -20.93 2.00
N THR A 487 -19.18 -21.05 0.73
CA THR A 487 -19.96 -20.03 0.02
C THR A 487 -21.26 -20.63 -0.46
N ARG A 488 -22.37 -20.23 0.16
CA ARG A 488 -23.71 -20.79 -0.14
C ARG A 488 -24.32 -20.20 -1.40
N GLU A 489 -24.13 -18.90 -1.59
CA GLU A 489 -24.67 -18.16 -2.73
C GLU A 489 -23.59 -17.26 -3.33
N ALA A 490 -23.44 -17.33 -4.63
CA ALA A 490 -22.56 -16.42 -5.35
C ALA A 490 -23.08 -16.16 -6.76
N PHE A 491 -22.86 -14.96 -7.23
CA PHE A 491 -23.39 -14.47 -8.48
C PHE A 491 -22.34 -13.78 -9.34
N VAL A 492 -22.59 -13.75 -10.64
CA VAL A 492 -21.87 -12.92 -11.59
C VAL A 492 -22.85 -12.04 -12.34
N THR A 493 -22.44 -10.80 -12.61
CA THR A 493 -23.16 -9.89 -13.49
C THR A 493 -22.24 -9.42 -14.59
N CYS A 494 -22.73 -9.54 -15.85
CA CYS A 494 -22.12 -8.94 -17.03
C CYS A 494 -23.02 -7.80 -17.46
N GLU A 495 -22.61 -6.56 -17.28
CA GLU A 495 -23.46 -5.39 -17.49
C GLU A 495 -22.72 -4.21 -18.13
N THR A 496 -23.47 -3.34 -18.81
CA THR A 496 -23.00 -2.02 -19.20
C THR A 496 -23.66 -0.99 -18.29
N ARG A 497 -22.85 -0.13 -17.69
CA ARG A 497 -23.30 0.91 -16.75
C ARG A 497 -22.90 2.29 -17.24
N PRO A 498 -23.77 3.31 -17.01
CA PRO A 498 -23.36 4.69 -17.24
C PRO A 498 -22.22 5.07 -16.32
N THR A 499 -21.37 5.97 -16.78
CA THR A 499 -20.25 6.50 -15.99
C THR A 499 -20.55 7.91 -15.51
N ASP A 500 -20.03 8.24 -14.32
CA ASP A 500 -19.98 9.61 -13.79
C ASP A 500 -18.58 9.85 -13.23
N TRP A 501 -17.68 10.18 -14.11
CA TRP A 501 -16.27 10.40 -13.77
C TRP A 501 -16.06 11.60 -12.86
N VAL A 502 -16.85 12.66 -13.05
CA VAL A 502 -16.73 13.89 -12.25
C VAL A 502 -17.14 13.63 -10.80
N LYS A 503 -18.21 12.86 -10.59
CA LYS A 503 -18.62 12.41 -9.26
C LYS A 503 -17.52 11.55 -8.61
N ARG A 504 -16.83 10.72 -9.38
CA ARG A 504 -15.71 9.90 -8.87
C ARG A 504 -14.54 10.74 -8.41
N ASN A 505 -14.13 11.72 -9.22
CA ASN A 505 -13.08 12.66 -8.85
C ASN A 505 -13.24 13.96 -9.63
N LYS A 506 -13.28 15.09 -8.95
CA LYS A 506 -13.45 16.45 -9.52
C LYS A 506 -12.36 16.82 -10.53
N VAL A 507 -11.17 16.23 -10.43
CA VAL A 507 -10.09 16.42 -11.41
C VAL A 507 -10.53 16.01 -12.83
N ASN A 508 -11.50 15.12 -12.94
CA ASN A 508 -12.03 14.66 -14.22
C ASN A 508 -12.81 15.74 -14.99
N GLU A 509 -13.27 16.82 -14.35
CA GLU A 509 -13.88 17.98 -15.03
C GLU A 509 -12.98 18.57 -16.12
N LYS A 510 -11.66 18.46 -15.93
CA LYS A 510 -10.65 18.98 -16.87
C LYS A 510 -10.20 17.95 -17.90
N LYS A 511 -10.74 16.73 -17.87
CA LYS A 511 -10.39 15.65 -18.78
C LYS A 511 -11.29 15.68 -20.02
N GLN A 512 -10.73 15.26 -21.14
CA GLN A 512 -11.48 15.11 -22.40
C GLN A 512 -11.66 13.64 -22.74
N GLY A 513 -12.69 13.32 -23.53
CA GLY A 513 -12.93 11.98 -24.02
C GLY A 513 -13.32 10.98 -22.92
N LEU A 514 -13.97 11.46 -21.86
CA LEU A 514 -14.49 10.59 -20.81
C LEU A 514 -15.49 9.59 -21.40
N PRO A 515 -15.30 8.28 -21.19
CA PRO A 515 -16.29 7.29 -21.61
C PRO A 515 -17.63 7.54 -20.93
N SER A 516 -18.73 7.45 -21.67
CA SER A 516 -20.09 7.59 -21.14
C SER A 516 -20.61 6.30 -20.51
N GLU A 517 -19.99 5.17 -20.83
CA GLU A 517 -20.38 3.83 -20.38
C GLU A 517 -19.16 2.99 -20.02
N ALA A 518 -19.35 2.06 -19.08
CA ALA A 518 -18.38 1.06 -18.70
C ALA A 518 -19.01 -0.34 -18.79
N ARG A 519 -18.32 -1.26 -19.47
CA ARG A 519 -18.68 -2.69 -19.48
C ARG A 519 -18.00 -3.37 -18.31
N ILE A 520 -18.79 -3.91 -17.39
CA ILE A 520 -18.34 -4.39 -16.10
C ILE A 520 -18.70 -5.87 -15.93
N LEU A 521 -17.71 -6.66 -15.54
CA LEU A 521 -17.87 -7.99 -14.99
C LEU A 521 -17.72 -7.89 -13.46
N ARG A 522 -18.74 -8.28 -12.71
CA ARG A 522 -18.76 -8.25 -11.26
C ARG A 522 -19.18 -9.60 -10.71
N LEU A 523 -18.42 -10.11 -9.73
CA LEU A 523 -18.68 -11.37 -9.03
C LEU A 523 -18.72 -11.12 -7.53
N TRP A 524 -19.66 -11.77 -6.83
CA TRP A 524 -19.74 -11.65 -5.37
C TRP A 524 -20.34 -12.90 -4.71
N ALA A 525 -19.90 -13.13 -3.47
CA ALA A 525 -20.54 -14.03 -2.52
C ALA A 525 -21.58 -13.24 -1.70
N ASN A 526 -22.79 -13.77 -1.56
CA ASN A 526 -23.88 -13.14 -0.83
C ASN A 526 -24.04 -13.74 0.56
N HIS A 527 -23.99 -12.88 1.59
CA HIS A 527 -24.20 -13.26 2.99
C HIS A 527 -25.62 -12.96 3.48
N GLY A 528 -26.46 -12.29 2.64
CA GLY A 528 -27.77 -11.80 3.05
C GLY A 528 -27.70 -10.57 3.96
N GLN A 529 -28.83 -10.22 4.58
CA GLN A 529 -28.93 -9.00 5.39
C GLN A 529 -28.37 -9.13 6.80
N ARG A 530 -28.45 -10.32 7.39
CA ARG A 530 -28.16 -10.56 8.81
C ARG A 530 -27.21 -11.74 9.02
N PRO A 531 -26.01 -11.74 8.40
CA PRO A 531 -25.06 -12.80 8.65
C PRO A 531 -24.61 -12.78 10.10
N VAL A 532 -24.49 -13.97 10.69
CA VAL A 532 -23.91 -14.23 11.99
C VAL A 532 -22.94 -15.40 11.84
N ASP A 533 -21.67 -15.17 12.08
CA ASP A 533 -20.60 -16.15 11.98
C ASP A 533 -20.57 -16.88 10.61
N ASP A 534 -20.92 -16.16 9.54
CA ASP A 534 -20.93 -16.71 8.19
C ASP A 534 -19.52 -16.83 7.61
N THR A 535 -19.40 -17.62 6.54
CA THR A 535 -18.13 -17.92 5.89
C THR A 535 -18.19 -17.63 4.39
N TYR A 536 -17.03 -17.52 3.77
CA TYR A 536 -16.85 -17.59 2.33
C TYR A 536 -15.53 -18.23 1.94
N GLY A 537 -15.47 -18.72 0.73
CA GLY A 537 -14.25 -19.18 0.09
C GLY A 537 -14.37 -19.09 -1.43
N TYR A 538 -13.35 -18.58 -2.07
CA TYR A 538 -13.26 -18.54 -3.52
C TYR A 538 -11.81 -18.68 -4.00
N VAL A 539 -11.68 -19.00 -5.27
CA VAL A 539 -10.41 -19.22 -5.97
C VAL A 539 -10.34 -18.31 -7.18
N VAL A 540 -9.20 -17.67 -7.37
CA VAL A 540 -8.87 -16.95 -8.60
C VAL A 540 -7.67 -17.62 -9.25
N TYR A 541 -7.80 -18.00 -10.51
CA TYR A 541 -6.74 -18.63 -11.29
C TYR A 541 -6.18 -17.63 -12.30
N ALA A 542 -4.87 -17.44 -12.23
CA ALA A 542 -4.12 -16.47 -13.04
C ALA A 542 -3.29 -17.13 -14.16
N GLY A 543 -3.29 -18.45 -14.28
CA GLY A 543 -2.54 -19.14 -15.33
C GLY A 543 -3.06 -18.84 -16.74
N ARG A 544 -2.26 -19.14 -17.75
CA ARG A 544 -2.64 -18.92 -19.15
C ARG A 544 -3.48 -20.04 -19.75
N GLN A 545 -3.40 -21.23 -19.15
CA GLN A 545 -4.16 -22.39 -19.58
C GLN A 545 -5.56 -22.36 -18.96
N MET A 546 -6.45 -23.18 -19.47
CA MET A 546 -7.76 -23.38 -18.83
C MET A 546 -7.56 -24.02 -17.44
N PRO A 547 -8.28 -23.54 -16.42
CA PRO A 547 -8.19 -24.13 -15.08
C PRO A 547 -8.70 -25.57 -15.07
N SER A 548 -8.10 -26.41 -14.22
CA SER A 548 -8.59 -27.76 -13.96
C SER A 548 -9.82 -27.73 -13.04
N ASP A 549 -10.73 -28.68 -13.23
CA ASP A 549 -11.81 -28.92 -12.27
C ASP A 549 -11.28 -29.46 -10.93
N GLU A 550 -10.14 -30.19 -10.97
CA GLU A 550 -9.42 -30.63 -9.78
C GLU A 550 -8.46 -29.51 -9.33
N LEU A 551 -8.68 -29.01 -8.13
CA LEU A 551 -7.82 -27.98 -7.54
C LEU A 551 -6.50 -28.63 -7.06
N PRO A 552 -5.34 -27.99 -7.29
CA PRO A 552 -4.04 -28.54 -6.85
C PRO A 552 -3.78 -28.36 -5.35
N PHE A 553 -4.79 -27.95 -4.59
CA PHE A 553 -4.74 -27.73 -3.15
C PHE A 553 -6.06 -28.12 -2.49
N ARG A 554 -6.05 -28.24 -1.18
CA ARG A 554 -7.23 -28.41 -0.33
C ARG A 554 -7.24 -27.40 0.80
N VAL A 555 -8.41 -26.95 1.22
CA VAL A 555 -8.61 -26.16 2.44
C VAL A 555 -8.58 -27.13 3.61
N LEU A 556 -7.75 -26.82 4.60
CA LEU A 556 -7.61 -27.64 5.81
C LEU A 556 -8.55 -27.18 6.92
N GLN A 557 -8.72 -25.85 7.05
CA GLN A 557 -9.58 -25.22 8.03
C GLN A 557 -9.97 -23.82 7.57
N ASN A 558 -11.20 -23.40 7.87
CA ASN A 558 -11.70 -22.05 7.66
C ASN A 558 -12.63 -21.64 8.80
N ASP A 559 -12.06 -21.07 9.85
CA ASP A 559 -12.80 -20.52 10.98
C ASP A 559 -12.09 -19.28 11.55
N THR A 560 -12.60 -18.74 12.66
CA THR A 560 -12.06 -17.55 13.31
C THR A 560 -10.78 -17.78 14.11
N LEU A 561 -10.32 -19.01 14.21
CA LEU A 561 -9.11 -19.38 14.94
C LEU A 561 -7.97 -19.76 13.99
N VAL A 562 -8.30 -20.47 12.90
CA VAL A 562 -7.33 -20.92 11.91
C VAL A 562 -7.94 -20.87 10.51
N GLN A 563 -7.18 -20.34 9.58
CA GLN A 563 -7.46 -20.50 8.14
C GLN A 563 -6.22 -21.08 7.49
N ALA A 564 -6.36 -22.19 6.78
CA ALA A 564 -5.22 -22.92 6.24
C ALA A 564 -5.54 -23.69 4.97
N VAL A 565 -4.56 -23.76 4.09
CA VAL A 565 -4.58 -24.55 2.85
C VAL A 565 -3.31 -25.41 2.73
N CYS A 566 -3.41 -26.49 1.97
CA CYS A 566 -2.28 -27.37 1.68
C CYS A 566 -2.31 -27.77 0.21
N SER A 567 -1.15 -27.82 -0.45
CA SER A 567 -1.04 -28.41 -1.78
C SER A 567 -1.42 -29.88 -1.76
N MET A 568 -1.94 -30.41 -2.87
CA MET A 568 -2.39 -31.82 -2.93
C MET A 568 -1.26 -32.84 -2.72
N ASP A 569 -0.02 -32.47 -3.06
CA ASP A 569 1.17 -33.27 -2.80
C ASP A 569 1.71 -33.15 -1.37
N GLY A 570 1.09 -32.33 -0.53
CA GLY A 570 1.45 -32.10 0.86
C GLY A 570 2.72 -31.28 1.08
N LYS A 571 3.35 -30.77 0.02
CA LYS A 571 4.64 -30.07 0.12
C LYS A 571 4.56 -28.61 0.51
N VAL A 572 3.43 -27.97 0.32
CA VAL A 572 3.19 -26.56 0.69
C VAL A 572 2.04 -26.49 1.66
N VAL A 573 2.26 -25.90 2.82
CA VAL A 573 1.24 -25.61 3.83
C VAL A 573 1.29 -24.11 4.11
N GLU A 574 0.15 -23.47 3.98
CA GLU A 574 -0.03 -22.06 4.28
C GLU A 574 -1.13 -21.89 5.33
N ALA A 575 -0.84 -21.18 6.40
CA ALA A 575 -1.78 -21.01 7.50
C ALA A 575 -1.71 -19.61 8.12
N VAL A 576 -2.87 -19.11 8.54
CA VAL A 576 -3.03 -17.95 9.41
C VAL A 576 -3.57 -18.45 10.75
N LEU A 577 -2.78 -18.24 11.79
CA LEU A 577 -3.09 -18.63 13.16
C LEU A 577 -3.53 -17.39 13.93
N TYR A 578 -4.83 -17.22 14.09
CA TYR A 578 -5.43 -16.06 14.76
C TYR A 578 -5.29 -16.12 16.30
N PRO A 579 -5.50 -15.01 17.02
CA PRO A 579 -5.46 -15.00 18.48
C PRO A 579 -6.42 -16.03 19.08
N GLY A 580 -5.95 -16.77 20.09
CA GLY A 580 -6.73 -17.80 20.78
C GLY A 580 -6.76 -19.16 20.10
N ASN A 581 -6.07 -19.33 18.96
CA ASN A 581 -5.95 -20.62 18.29
C ASN A 581 -5.24 -21.66 19.18
N LYS A 582 -5.52 -22.92 18.92
CA LYS A 582 -4.83 -24.08 19.52
C LYS A 582 -3.98 -24.86 18.52
N GLY A 583 -3.70 -24.22 17.36
CA GLY A 583 -3.05 -24.84 16.24
C GLY A 583 -4.02 -25.54 15.29
N LEU A 584 -3.48 -25.97 14.16
CA LEU A 584 -4.15 -26.74 13.12
C LEU A 584 -3.99 -28.22 13.38
N GLN A 585 -5.08 -28.97 13.28
CA GLN A 585 -5.08 -30.42 13.28
C GLN A 585 -5.88 -30.88 12.05
N ALA A 586 -5.19 -31.48 11.11
CA ALA A 586 -5.77 -32.06 9.92
C ALA A 586 -5.16 -33.44 9.65
N GLU A 587 -5.76 -34.21 8.75
CA GLU A 587 -5.24 -35.55 8.43
C GLU A 587 -3.77 -35.51 7.98
N GLY A 588 -2.91 -36.15 8.76
CA GLY A 588 -1.46 -36.22 8.49
C GLY A 588 -0.66 -34.95 8.77
N LEU A 589 -1.30 -33.92 9.35
CA LEU A 589 -0.67 -32.64 9.65
C LEU A 589 -1.09 -32.09 11.00
N SER A 590 -0.12 -31.78 11.86
CA SER A 590 -0.33 -30.93 13.02
C SER A 590 0.61 -29.72 12.98
N LEU A 591 0.07 -28.53 13.20
CA LEU A 591 0.83 -27.28 13.17
C LEU A 591 0.38 -26.36 14.29
N SER A 592 1.32 -25.90 15.10
CA SER A 592 1.04 -24.87 16.10
C SER A 592 2.18 -23.87 16.18
N ALA A 593 1.87 -22.66 16.70
CA ALA A 593 2.83 -21.60 16.90
C ALA A 593 2.69 -20.99 18.30
N SER A 594 3.79 -20.49 18.85
CA SER A 594 3.80 -19.85 20.17
C SER A 594 3.23 -18.44 20.19
N ALA A 595 2.91 -17.87 19.03
CA ALA A 595 2.29 -16.55 18.88
C ALA A 595 1.35 -16.55 17.67
N PRO A 596 0.33 -15.67 17.63
CA PRO A 596 -0.49 -15.45 16.44
C PRO A 596 0.39 -15.02 15.25
N CYS A 597 0.23 -15.67 14.10
CA CYS A 597 1.15 -15.51 12.98
C CYS A 597 0.54 -15.91 11.64
N ALA A 598 1.16 -15.47 10.55
CA ALA A 598 1.06 -16.12 9.25
C ALA A 598 2.28 -17.02 9.05
N VAL A 599 2.09 -18.23 8.57
CA VAL A 599 3.15 -19.21 8.37
C VAL A 599 3.00 -19.93 7.03
N LEU A 600 4.10 -20.00 6.30
CA LEU A 600 4.25 -20.78 5.08
C LEU A 600 5.33 -21.82 5.33
N ILE A 601 5.02 -23.07 5.06
CA ILE A 601 5.94 -24.21 5.17
C ILE A 601 6.03 -24.85 3.79
N ARG A 602 7.25 -25.06 3.31
CA ARG A 602 7.51 -25.68 2.02
C ARG A 602 8.61 -26.74 2.14
N GLU A 603 8.35 -27.90 1.55
CA GLU A 603 9.40 -28.91 1.33
C GLU A 603 10.19 -28.56 0.07
N ASP A 604 11.52 -28.53 0.17
CA ASP A 604 12.43 -28.20 -0.91
C ASP A 604 13.72 -29.04 -0.81
N ALA A 605 13.96 -29.89 -1.80
CA ALA A 605 15.20 -30.67 -1.93
C ALA A 605 15.67 -31.39 -0.65
N GLY A 606 14.75 -31.92 0.16
CA GLY A 606 15.06 -32.63 1.41
C GLY A 606 15.13 -31.72 2.64
N GLU A 607 14.87 -30.43 2.49
CA GLU A 607 14.74 -29.47 3.57
C GLU A 607 13.29 -29.04 3.77
N ILE A 608 12.98 -28.54 4.94
CA ILE A 608 11.76 -27.82 5.24
C ILE A 608 12.12 -26.34 5.34
N VAL A 609 11.51 -25.53 4.50
CA VAL A 609 11.62 -24.06 4.54
C VAL A 609 10.41 -23.52 5.30
N VAL A 610 10.65 -22.77 6.37
CA VAL A 610 9.60 -22.13 7.18
C VAL A 610 9.75 -20.62 7.04
N SER A 611 8.70 -19.96 6.56
CA SER A 611 8.54 -18.52 6.56
C SER A 611 7.43 -18.15 7.54
N VAL A 612 7.71 -17.28 8.50
CA VAL A 612 6.73 -16.89 9.53
C VAL A 612 6.83 -15.41 9.86
N THR A 613 5.67 -14.80 10.13
CA THR A 613 5.56 -13.39 10.51
C THR A 613 4.71 -13.25 11.76
N ASP A 614 5.24 -12.53 12.76
CA ASP A 614 4.45 -12.09 13.91
C ASP A 614 3.35 -11.12 13.46
N ALA A 615 2.11 -11.52 13.64
CA ALA A 615 0.95 -10.75 13.18
C ALA A 615 0.70 -9.47 13.99
N CYS A 616 1.26 -9.36 15.19
CA CYS A 616 1.09 -8.20 16.06
C CYS A 616 2.28 -7.23 16.02
N MET A 617 3.34 -7.54 15.27
CA MET A 617 4.60 -6.76 15.21
C MET A 617 5.13 -6.42 16.61
N ASN A 618 5.20 -7.41 17.47
CA ASN A 618 5.67 -7.23 18.84
C ASN A 618 7.20 -7.11 18.88
N ALA A 619 7.73 -5.91 19.03
CA ALA A 619 9.17 -5.66 19.07
C ALA A 619 9.90 -6.39 20.24
N ALA A 620 9.16 -6.82 21.27
CA ALA A 620 9.73 -7.60 22.37
C ALA A 620 9.84 -9.10 22.04
N LEU A 621 9.13 -9.59 21.01
CA LEU A 621 9.14 -10.99 20.62
C LEU A 621 10.42 -11.34 19.86
N LYS A 622 11.30 -12.13 20.47
CA LYS A 622 12.60 -12.48 19.88
C LYS A 622 12.55 -13.71 18.97
N GLY A 623 11.52 -14.52 19.08
CA GLY A 623 11.34 -15.72 18.29
C GLY A 623 9.95 -16.32 18.40
N ILE A 624 9.53 -17.02 17.36
CA ILE A 624 8.33 -17.86 17.32
C ILE A 624 8.77 -19.32 17.29
N ARG A 625 8.15 -20.12 18.14
CA ARG A 625 8.29 -21.57 18.13
C ARG A 625 7.16 -22.16 17.30
N ILE A 626 7.51 -22.82 16.22
CA ILE A 626 6.61 -23.60 15.36
C ILE A 626 6.74 -25.06 15.77
N VAL A 627 5.63 -25.77 15.95
CA VAL A 627 5.61 -27.22 16.14
C VAL A 627 4.89 -27.83 14.94
N LEU A 628 5.65 -28.55 14.12
CA LEU A 628 5.16 -29.24 12.92
C LEU A 628 5.27 -30.74 13.13
N ASN A 629 4.15 -31.46 13.15
CA ASN A 629 4.09 -32.90 13.35
C ASN A 629 4.93 -33.38 14.56
N GLY A 630 4.81 -32.64 15.67
CA GLY A 630 5.56 -32.91 16.91
C GLY A 630 6.99 -32.37 16.93
N ARG A 631 7.53 -31.94 15.80
CA ARG A 631 8.87 -31.35 15.73
C ARG A 631 8.84 -29.86 16.06
N GLU A 632 9.65 -29.46 17.01
CA GLU A 632 9.84 -28.04 17.37
C GLU A 632 10.87 -27.36 16.46
N ILE A 633 10.48 -26.20 15.91
CA ILE A 633 11.32 -25.34 15.06
C ILE A 633 11.31 -23.94 15.68
N LYS A 634 12.47 -23.44 16.09
CA LYS A 634 12.60 -22.08 16.65
C LYS A 634 13.00 -21.11 15.55
N VAL A 635 12.18 -20.11 15.32
CA VAL A 635 12.39 -19.11 14.28
C VAL A 635 12.71 -17.76 14.96
N PRO A 636 13.94 -17.24 14.84
CA PRO A 636 14.27 -15.93 15.38
C PRO A 636 13.55 -14.84 14.56
N MET A 637 12.90 -13.90 15.24
CA MET A 637 12.14 -12.84 14.60
C MET A 637 13.02 -11.63 14.30
N PRO A 638 12.84 -10.98 13.13
CA PRO A 638 13.51 -9.73 12.78
C PRO A 638 13.22 -8.63 13.83
N GLN A 639 14.21 -7.81 14.09
CA GLN A 639 14.16 -6.77 15.12
C GLN A 639 14.32 -5.37 14.53
N GLY A 640 14.01 -4.34 15.33
CA GLY A 640 14.16 -2.94 14.96
C GLY A 640 13.28 -2.59 13.75
N MET A 641 13.82 -1.88 12.79
CA MET A 641 13.10 -1.49 11.57
C MET A 641 12.53 -2.66 10.76
N LEU A 642 13.08 -3.86 10.92
CA LEU A 642 12.65 -5.05 10.20
C LEU A 642 11.61 -5.88 10.97
N CYS A 643 11.15 -5.43 12.12
CA CYS A 643 10.05 -6.05 12.85
C CYS A 643 8.81 -6.09 11.94
N GLY A 644 8.21 -7.28 11.77
CA GLY A 644 7.12 -7.53 10.83
C GLY A 644 7.56 -8.10 9.47
N LYS A 645 8.86 -8.10 9.17
CA LYS A 645 9.39 -8.81 8.00
C LYS A 645 9.27 -10.32 8.24
N PRO A 646 8.90 -11.12 7.22
CA PRO A 646 8.93 -12.57 7.33
C PRO A 646 10.31 -13.09 7.71
N ALA A 647 10.37 -13.92 8.75
CA ALA A 647 11.56 -14.68 9.11
C ALA A 647 11.57 -16.00 8.33
N VAL A 648 12.66 -16.28 7.64
CA VAL A 648 12.79 -17.51 6.82
C VAL A 648 13.94 -18.34 7.34
N ILE A 649 13.66 -19.61 7.65
CA ILE A 649 14.69 -20.56 8.04
C ILE A 649 14.55 -21.85 7.22
N ARG A 650 15.66 -22.59 7.12
CA ARG A 650 15.73 -23.92 6.52
C ARG A 650 16.16 -24.92 7.58
N VAL A 651 15.50 -26.06 7.61
CA VAL A 651 15.81 -27.16 8.51
C VAL A 651 15.80 -28.47 7.74
N ASP A 652 16.75 -29.35 8.00
CA ASP A 652 16.79 -30.65 7.34
C ASP A 652 15.49 -31.43 7.61
N ARG A 653 14.98 -32.10 6.60
CA ARG A 653 13.94 -33.08 6.78
C ARG A 653 14.55 -34.27 7.56
N MET A 654 14.15 -34.47 8.82
CA MET A 654 14.57 -35.69 9.51
C MET A 654 14.04 -36.91 8.75
N THR A 655 14.91 -37.73 8.27
CA THR A 655 14.57 -39.10 7.92
C THR A 655 13.93 -39.73 9.16
N ASN A 656 12.68 -40.17 9.04
CA ASN A 656 12.04 -40.99 10.08
C ASN A 656 12.96 -42.16 10.35
N GLN A 657 13.66 -42.17 11.49
CA GLN A 657 14.25 -43.37 12.04
C GLN A 657 13.19 -44.16 12.80
#